data_4e73218c5a9ff5265ca9eee0bf98aec8
#
_entry.id   4e73218c5a9ff5265ca9eee0bf98aec8
#
_cell.length_a   1.000
_cell.length_b   1.000
_cell.length_c   1.000
_cell.angle_alpha   90.00
_cell.angle_beta   90.00
_cell.angle_gamma   90.00
#
_symmetry.space_group_name_H-M   'P 1'
#
loop_
_entity.id
_entity.type
_entity.pdbx_description
1 polymer ?
#
loop_
_entity_poly.entity_id
_entity_poly.type
_entity_poly.pdbx_seq_one_letter_code
_entity_poly.pdbx_strand_id
1 'polypeptide(L)'
;MHRSTLFLNSSFWLLIGCPVQAQDVIPAGRKTFESRCSVCHGADGNGGEMGPSIARKVPGLTDEQLRATILEGLPTRGMPASKISDSEMPGLVAMLRSLRPRRGFGFQPYQVKANLTSGKILDGLIVSEAFDEAALRTADNRIHLLRKIEGGRFREVTSEADWPTYNGGVEGNRFTTLTQINKSNVSRLAPRWMFTLPNAGNLQVTPIVVEGVMYITGPNECYALDAGTGHQIWRYQRPRTKGLTGGGAGGTNRGAVYADGKIFMNTDNAHLIALNRADGTLLWDTEIADSKLNYSTTSAPLPVGNLIITGTAGGEEGARGLIAAFDQKTGKEVWRFWAVPAPGEPGSETWKGKGIEHGGGAAWFTGVYDQSTDLVFWQTGNPGKDYDGDDRGGDNLYTDCIVALDAKTGKLKWHYQTTPHDLWDWDTTETPLVIDTTWEGKPRKLLVQGNRNGFFYVFDRTDGRLLLAKQFIKDLTWAKGIGPDGRPILTPDQLPTEKGTHVCPSQDGATNWYSPSWNPATGLFYMQTNEKCSIYTKSPDEFALGRAFLGGAQRVDATPKPVRILRALDLHTGAVKWEVPQIGVADSWGGTLATASGLVFYGEDSGAFVAADASTGKTLMTLHLNANWHSSPMVYQFDGKQMIGITVGATVMALGIPE
;
A
#
# COMPACT_ATOMS: atom_id res chain seq x y z
N MET A 1 -62.86 19.05 32.07
CA MET A 1 -63.49 17.80 32.56
C MET A 1 -62.72 16.65 31.92
N HIS A 2 -62.08 15.92 32.59
CA HIS A 2 -61.72 14.53 32.84
C HIS A 2 -60.26 14.40 33.26
N ARG A 3 -60.16 14.03 34.52
CA ARG A 3 -58.92 13.57 35.22
C ARG A 3 -58.61 12.15 34.74
N SER A 4 -57.33 11.83 34.62
CA SER A 4 -56.86 10.44 34.75
C SER A 4 -55.44 10.40 35.31
N THR A 5 -55.33 9.66 36.30
CA THR A 5 -54.40 9.37 37.37
C THR A 5 -53.04 8.87 36.92
N LEU A 6 -51.97 9.39 37.57
CA LEU A 6 -50.61 8.82 37.58
C LEU A 6 -50.60 7.49 38.36
N PHE A 7 -49.93 6.50 37.80
CA PHE A 7 -49.35 5.37 38.55
C PHE A 7 -47.83 5.44 38.46
N LEU A 8 -47.18 5.74 39.60
CA LEU A 8 -45.78 5.54 39.82
C LEU A 8 -45.52 4.04 40.02
N ASN A 9 -44.68 3.45 39.20
CA ASN A 9 -44.06 2.16 39.49
C ASN A 9 -42.56 2.37 39.66
N SER A 10 -42.10 2.34 40.91
CA SER A 10 -40.68 2.35 41.31
C SER A 10 -40.12 0.95 41.15
N SER A 11 -39.33 0.73 40.08
CA SER A 11 -38.50 -0.45 39.95
C SER A 11 -37.08 -0.16 40.43
N PHE A 12 -36.74 -0.76 41.55
CA PHE A 12 -35.39 -0.83 42.08
C PHE A 12 -34.47 -1.63 41.12
N TRP A 13 -33.54 -0.95 40.46
CA TRP A 13 -32.47 -1.63 39.76
C TRP A 13 -31.29 -1.82 40.73
N LEU A 14 -31.04 -3.09 41.08
CA LEU A 14 -29.78 -3.49 41.70
C LEU A 14 -28.66 -3.30 40.68
N LEU A 15 -27.80 -2.31 40.90
CA LEU A 15 -26.51 -2.18 40.25
C LEU A 15 -25.62 -3.32 40.74
N ILE A 16 -25.60 -4.44 39.98
CA ILE A 16 -24.51 -5.43 40.11
C ILE A 16 -23.27 -4.80 39.49
N GLY A 17 -22.35 -4.36 40.34
CA GLY A 17 -21.05 -3.88 39.94
C GLY A 17 -20.28 -4.97 39.20
N CYS A 18 -20.10 -4.82 37.88
CA CYS A 18 -19.10 -5.58 37.14
C CYS A 18 -17.70 -5.09 37.58
N PRO A 19 -16.79 -5.99 37.93
CA PRO A 19 -15.44 -5.59 38.32
C PRO A 19 -14.68 -4.99 37.13
N VAL A 20 -14.27 -3.76 37.28
CA VAL A 20 -13.52 -2.93 36.32
C VAL A 20 -12.10 -3.48 36.01
N GLN A 21 -11.68 -4.60 36.62
CA GLN A 21 -10.32 -5.13 36.48
C GLN A 21 -10.07 -6.07 35.30
N ALA A 22 -11.08 -6.47 34.52
CA ALA A 22 -10.88 -7.45 33.44
C ALA A 22 -10.40 -6.87 32.10
N GLN A 23 -10.49 -5.56 31.90
CA GLN A 23 -10.15 -4.93 30.61
C GLN A 23 -8.64 -4.64 30.41
N ASP A 24 -7.85 -4.48 31.49
CA ASP A 24 -6.42 -4.16 31.39
C ASP A 24 -5.50 -5.39 31.36
N VAL A 25 -6.02 -6.55 31.67
CA VAL A 25 -5.23 -7.80 31.80
C VAL A 25 -5.00 -8.49 30.42
N ILE A 26 -5.94 -8.36 29.50
CA ILE A 26 -5.86 -8.99 28.16
C ILE A 26 -4.75 -8.40 27.29
N PRO A 27 -4.49 -7.08 27.24
CA PRO A 27 -3.39 -6.51 26.45
C PRO A 27 -2.00 -7.01 26.85
N ALA A 28 -1.73 -7.14 28.16
CA ALA A 28 -0.46 -7.68 28.65
C ALA A 28 -0.30 -9.17 28.28
N GLY A 29 -1.37 -9.95 28.42
CA GLY A 29 -1.38 -11.37 28.02
C GLY A 29 -1.23 -11.56 26.53
N ARG A 30 -1.72 -10.63 25.72
CA ARG A 30 -1.55 -10.65 24.26
C ARG A 30 -0.08 -10.52 23.87
N LYS A 31 0.66 -9.60 24.46
CA LYS A 31 2.09 -9.43 24.20
C LYS A 31 2.87 -10.71 24.50
N THR A 32 2.54 -11.37 25.61
CA THR A 32 3.16 -12.67 25.99
C THR A 32 2.78 -13.77 24.98
N PHE A 33 1.51 -13.81 24.55
CA PHE A 33 1.04 -14.77 23.54
C PHE A 33 1.75 -14.57 22.20
N GLU A 34 1.82 -13.34 21.70
CA GLU A 34 2.43 -12.99 20.43
C GLU A 34 3.93 -13.31 20.40
N SER A 35 4.64 -13.06 21.48
CA SER A 35 6.09 -13.29 21.55
C SER A 35 6.49 -14.76 21.76
N ARG A 36 5.61 -15.62 22.32
CA ARG A 36 5.98 -16.98 22.75
C ARG A 36 5.14 -18.10 22.18
N CYS A 37 3.90 -17.83 21.79
CA CYS A 37 2.94 -18.86 21.40
C CYS A 37 2.52 -18.76 19.94
N SER A 38 2.44 -17.52 19.41
CA SER A 38 1.88 -17.25 18.08
C SER A 38 2.70 -17.86 16.95
N VAL A 39 4.03 -17.99 17.12
CA VAL A 39 4.93 -18.61 16.14
C VAL A 39 4.48 -20.04 15.79
N CYS A 40 4.00 -20.79 16.79
CA CYS A 40 3.52 -22.15 16.58
C CYS A 40 2.01 -22.20 16.33
N HIS A 41 1.22 -21.43 17.11
CA HIS A 41 -0.23 -21.57 17.16
C HIS A 41 -1.01 -20.54 16.33
N GLY A 42 -0.30 -19.68 15.56
CA GLY A 42 -0.88 -18.58 14.81
C GLY A 42 -1.26 -17.40 15.70
N ALA A 43 -1.27 -16.17 15.14
CA ALA A 43 -1.54 -14.95 15.89
C ALA A 43 -2.97 -14.89 16.49
N ASP A 44 -3.89 -15.67 15.95
CA ASP A 44 -5.29 -15.81 16.40
C ASP A 44 -5.56 -17.12 17.16
N GLY A 45 -4.53 -17.93 17.41
CA GLY A 45 -4.63 -19.22 18.08
C GLY A 45 -5.33 -20.32 17.27
N ASN A 46 -5.57 -20.11 15.98
CA ASN A 46 -6.25 -21.08 15.13
C ASN A 46 -5.33 -22.08 14.42
N GLY A 47 -4.04 -22.10 14.79
CA GLY A 47 -3.02 -23.01 14.28
C GLY A 47 -2.07 -22.33 13.32
N GLY A 48 -0.87 -22.89 13.20
CA GLY A 48 0.21 -22.51 12.28
C GLY A 48 0.94 -23.74 11.80
N GLU A 49 2.02 -23.57 11.03
CA GLU A 49 2.82 -24.70 10.52
C GLU A 49 3.44 -25.56 11.61
N MET A 50 3.81 -24.93 12.73
CA MET A 50 4.54 -25.59 13.82
C MET A 50 3.64 -26.08 14.95
N GLY A 51 2.34 -25.72 14.95
CA GLY A 51 1.45 -26.10 16.03
C GLY A 51 -0.04 -26.05 15.68
N PRO A 52 -0.85 -26.92 16.31
CA PRO A 52 -2.28 -27.02 16.02
C PRO A 52 -3.07 -25.82 16.56
N SER A 53 -4.33 -25.67 16.08
CA SER A 53 -5.30 -24.74 16.65
C SER A 53 -5.52 -25.01 18.14
N ILE A 54 -5.33 -24.00 18.98
CA ILE A 54 -5.62 -24.00 20.41
C ILE A 54 -6.95 -23.33 20.75
N ALA A 55 -7.45 -22.45 19.88
CA ALA A 55 -8.71 -21.75 20.09
C ALA A 55 -9.91 -22.69 20.32
N ARG A 56 -9.89 -23.89 19.75
CA ARG A 56 -10.90 -24.93 19.96
C ARG A 56 -10.67 -25.77 21.22
N LYS A 57 -9.41 -25.89 21.69
CA LYS A 57 -9.05 -26.74 22.83
C LYS A 57 -9.10 -26.01 24.16
N VAL A 58 -8.71 -24.73 24.16
CA VAL A 58 -8.67 -23.88 25.37
C VAL A 58 -10.00 -23.85 26.14
N PRO A 59 -11.19 -23.76 25.52
CA PRO A 59 -12.45 -23.76 26.26
C PRO A 59 -12.72 -25.03 27.08
N GLY A 60 -12.17 -26.16 26.69
CA GLY A 60 -12.34 -27.45 27.37
C GLY A 60 -11.32 -27.74 28.49
N LEU A 61 -10.37 -26.83 28.75
CA LEU A 61 -9.34 -26.98 29.78
C LEU A 61 -9.63 -26.06 30.98
N THR A 62 -9.33 -26.51 32.20
CA THR A 62 -9.31 -25.61 33.37
C THR A 62 -8.10 -24.67 33.32
N ASP A 63 -8.09 -23.61 34.15
CA ASP A 63 -6.94 -22.69 34.20
C ASP A 63 -5.68 -23.39 34.71
N GLU A 64 -5.81 -24.35 35.65
CA GLU A 64 -4.73 -25.17 36.14
C GLU A 64 -4.14 -26.05 35.01
N GLN A 65 -5.01 -26.66 34.20
CA GLN A 65 -4.59 -27.49 33.07
C GLN A 65 -3.89 -26.64 31.99
N LEU A 66 -4.39 -25.40 31.73
CA LEU A 66 -3.73 -24.47 30.82
C LEU A 66 -2.34 -24.07 31.34
N ARG A 67 -2.25 -23.70 32.63
CA ARG A 67 -0.96 -23.37 33.28
C ARG A 67 0.04 -24.54 33.19
N ALA A 68 -0.38 -25.73 33.57
CA ALA A 68 0.46 -26.93 33.49
C ALA A 68 0.93 -27.19 32.04
N THR A 69 0.01 -27.14 31.07
CA THR A 69 0.35 -27.35 29.66
C THR A 69 1.36 -26.32 29.15
N ILE A 70 1.23 -25.03 29.55
CA ILE A 70 2.15 -23.98 29.15
C ILE A 70 3.53 -24.15 29.78
N LEU A 71 3.59 -24.43 31.09
CA LEU A 71 4.85 -24.51 31.84
C LEU A 71 5.63 -25.80 31.53
N GLU A 72 4.93 -26.90 31.39
CA GLU A 72 5.54 -28.23 31.17
C GLU A 72 5.71 -28.55 29.69
N GLY A 73 4.91 -27.92 28.83
CA GLY A 73 4.82 -28.24 27.41
C GLY A 73 4.16 -29.61 27.17
N LEU A 74 4.26 -30.07 25.93
CA LEU A 74 3.85 -31.40 25.49
C LEU A 74 4.98 -31.99 24.64
N PRO A 75 6.11 -32.41 25.25
CA PRO A 75 7.33 -32.78 24.51
C PRO A 75 7.09 -33.90 23.49
N THR A 76 6.25 -34.87 23.82
CA THR A 76 5.89 -36.00 22.94
C THR A 76 5.06 -35.58 21.74
N ARG A 77 4.53 -34.34 21.74
CA ARG A 77 3.75 -33.74 20.65
C ARG A 77 4.41 -32.51 20.04
N GLY A 78 5.69 -32.27 20.36
CA GLY A 78 6.48 -31.17 19.78
C GLY A 78 6.25 -29.78 20.39
N MET A 79 5.44 -29.65 21.46
CA MET A 79 5.26 -28.37 22.16
C MET A 79 6.31 -28.25 23.28
N PRO A 80 7.25 -27.28 23.19
CA PRO A 80 8.25 -27.07 24.25
C PRO A 80 7.62 -26.42 25.49
N ALA A 81 8.25 -26.62 26.64
CA ALA A 81 7.94 -25.91 27.88
C ALA A 81 8.21 -24.42 27.72
N SER A 82 7.32 -23.58 28.24
CA SER A 82 7.45 -22.12 28.15
C SER A 82 7.73 -21.51 29.53
N LYS A 83 8.78 -20.67 29.62
CA LYS A 83 9.09 -19.93 30.85
C LYS A 83 8.22 -18.68 30.94
N ILE A 84 7.06 -18.76 31.57
CA ILE A 84 6.14 -17.68 31.84
C ILE A 84 6.18 -17.38 33.34
N SER A 85 6.36 -16.12 33.73
CA SER A 85 6.35 -15.70 35.12
C SER A 85 4.94 -15.76 35.74
N ASP A 86 4.88 -15.89 37.07
CA ASP A 86 3.58 -15.88 37.77
C ASP A 86 2.79 -14.57 37.57
N SER A 87 3.48 -13.45 37.33
CA SER A 87 2.85 -12.16 37.02
C SER A 87 2.27 -12.08 35.59
N GLU A 88 2.85 -12.79 34.62
CA GLU A 88 2.39 -12.82 33.22
C GLU A 88 1.28 -13.84 32.99
N MET A 89 1.27 -14.90 33.77
CA MET A 89 0.38 -16.05 33.56
C MET A 89 -1.13 -15.70 33.60
N PRO A 90 -1.64 -14.88 34.56
CA PRO A 90 -3.06 -14.52 34.56
C PRO A 90 -3.48 -13.79 33.28
N GLY A 91 -2.63 -12.87 32.80
CA GLY A 91 -2.88 -12.17 31.53
C GLY A 91 -2.89 -13.09 30.33
N LEU A 92 -1.94 -14.02 30.27
CA LEU A 92 -1.87 -15.01 29.20
C LEU A 92 -3.10 -15.94 29.20
N VAL A 93 -3.53 -16.44 30.36
CA VAL A 93 -4.74 -17.27 30.47
C VAL A 93 -5.99 -16.48 30.05
N ALA A 94 -6.13 -15.23 30.47
CA ALA A 94 -7.25 -14.37 30.05
C ALA A 94 -7.24 -14.14 28.52
N MET A 95 -6.07 -13.93 27.92
CA MET A 95 -5.89 -13.84 26.47
C MET A 95 -6.29 -15.14 25.78
N LEU A 96 -5.82 -16.29 26.24
CA LEU A 96 -6.17 -17.59 25.69
C LEU A 96 -7.68 -17.83 25.76
N ARG A 97 -8.35 -17.48 26.87
CA ARG A 97 -9.81 -17.56 27.02
C ARG A 97 -10.57 -16.64 26.05
N SER A 98 -9.93 -15.56 25.61
CA SER A 98 -10.54 -14.65 24.62
C SER A 98 -10.46 -15.17 23.19
N LEU A 99 -9.64 -16.17 22.91
CA LEU A 99 -9.52 -16.78 21.60
C LEU A 99 -10.87 -17.32 21.14
N ARG A 100 -11.18 -17.08 19.88
CA ARG A 100 -12.39 -17.64 19.25
C ARG A 100 -11.97 -18.59 18.15
N PRO A 101 -12.52 -19.82 18.15
CA PRO A 101 -12.42 -20.68 16.99
C PRO A 101 -12.93 -19.92 15.78
N ARG A 102 -12.24 -20.00 14.66
CA ARG A 102 -12.78 -19.48 13.40
C ARG A 102 -14.19 -20.04 13.23
N ARG A 103 -15.20 -19.19 13.28
CA ARG A 103 -16.58 -19.55 12.92
C ARG A 103 -16.63 -19.63 11.39
N GLY A 104 -16.52 -20.82 10.91
CA GLY A 104 -16.84 -21.27 9.58
C GLY A 104 -16.95 -22.76 9.69
N PHE A 105 -17.69 -23.38 8.83
CA PHE A 105 -17.48 -24.78 8.47
C PHE A 105 -16.06 -24.84 7.92
N GLY A 106 -15.08 -24.88 8.83
CA GLY A 106 -13.68 -24.77 8.50
C GLY A 106 -13.32 -25.96 7.64
N PHE A 107 -12.99 -25.69 6.38
CA PHE A 107 -12.40 -26.69 5.52
C PHE A 107 -11.27 -27.37 6.31
N GLN A 108 -11.31 -28.71 6.39
CA GLN A 108 -10.25 -29.48 7.04
C GLN A 108 -9.31 -29.97 5.94
N PRO A 109 -8.05 -29.50 5.89
CA PRO A 109 -7.10 -30.00 4.93
C PRO A 109 -6.96 -31.52 5.00
N TYR A 110 -6.92 -32.17 3.85
CA TYR A 110 -6.78 -33.62 3.76
C TYR A 110 -5.79 -34.02 2.68
N GLN A 111 -5.07 -35.13 2.93
CA GLN A 111 -4.07 -35.65 2.01
C GLN A 111 -4.74 -36.30 0.80
N VAL A 112 -4.20 -36.04 -0.39
CA VAL A 112 -4.70 -36.63 -1.63
C VAL A 112 -3.56 -36.86 -2.64
N LYS A 113 -3.76 -37.86 -3.50
CA LYS A 113 -3.00 -38.03 -4.75
C LYS A 113 -3.90 -37.60 -5.90
N ALA A 114 -3.72 -36.36 -6.36
CA ALA A 114 -4.52 -35.80 -7.44
C ALA A 114 -4.00 -36.25 -8.80
N ASN A 115 -4.81 -37.00 -9.55
CA ASN A 115 -4.48 -37.45 -10.90
C ASN A 115 -4.79 -36.33 -11.90
N LEU A 116 -3.77 -35.79 -12.55
CA LEU A 116 -3.94 -34.73 -13.52
C LEU A 116 -4.26 -35.27 -14.92
N THR A 117 -4.96 -34.46 -15.71
CA THR A 117 -5.19 -34.76 -17.17
C THR A 117 -3.92 -34.90 -17.97
N SER A 118 -2.83 -34.24 -17.53
CA SER A 118 -1.50 -34.37 -18.13
C SER A 118 -0.82 -35.71 -17.88
N GLY A 119 -1.41 -36.59 -17.04
CA GLY A 119 -0.82 -37.84 -16.58
C GLY A 119 0.08 -37.73 -15.37
N LYS A 120 0.38 -36.49 -14.89
CA LYS A 120 1.11 -36.24 -13.65
C LYS A 120 0.22 -36.53 -12.44
N ILE A 121 0.83 -37.02 -11.36
CA ILE A 121 0.17 -37.18 -10.05
C ILE A 121 0.79 -36.15 -9.09
N LEU A 122 -0.05 -35.32 -8.47
CA LEU A 122 0.35 -34.41 -7.40
C LEU A 122 -0.03 -35.05 -6.05
N ASP A 123 0.97 -35.20 -5.18
CA ASP A 123 0.78 -35.67 -3.81
C ASP A 123 0.86 -34.49 -2.86
N GLY A 124 -0.19 -34.22 -2.11
CA GLY A 124 -0.24 -33.05 -1.23
C GLY A 124 -1.54 -32.92 -0.45
N LEU A 125 -1.66 -31.79 0.26
CA LEU A 125 -2.83 -31.43 1.03
C LEU A 125 -3.77 -30.56 0.20
N ILE A 126 -5.03 -30.96 0.06
CA ILE A 126 -6.09 -30.01 -0.33
C ILE A 126 -6.25 -29.04 0.84
N VAL A 127 -6.01 -27.75 0.59
CA VAL A 127 -6.06 -26.68 1.61
C VAL A 127 -7.30 -25.79 1.47
N SER A 128 -7.93 -25.81 0.29
CA SER A 128 -9.20 -25.16 0.00
C SER A 128 -9.92 -25.90 -1.13
N GLU A 129 -11.23 -25.95 -1.12
CA GLU A 129 -12.03 -26.69 -2.11
C GLU A 129 -13.40 -26.06 -2.27
N ALA A 130 -13.90 -26.04 -3.51
CA ALA A 130 -15.27 -25.72 -3.86
C ALA A 130 -15.86 -26.83 -4.77
N PHE A 131 -17.00 -26.56 -5.40
CA PHE A 131 -17.72 -27.58 -6.19
C PHE A 131 -16.86 -28.15 -7.31
N ASP A 132 -16.22 -27.30 -8.09
CA ASP A 132 -15.46 -27.64 -9.32
C ASP A 132 -13.97 -27.28 -9.24
N GLU A 133 -13.49 -26.82 -8.12
CA GLU A 133 -12.10 -26.37 -7.92
C GLU A 133 -11.52 -26.83 -6.59
N ALA A 134 -10.19 -26.90 -6.53
CA ALA A 134 -9.45 -27.16 -5.31
C ALA A 134 -8.07 -26.49 -5.37
N ALA A 135 -7.53 -26.09 -4.21
CA ALA A 135 -6.16 -25.68 -4.04
C ALA A 135 -5.38 -26.79 -3.31
N LEU A 136 -4.33 -27.31 -3.93
CA LEU A 136 -3.50 -28.38 -3.42
C LEU A 136 -2.12 -27.83 -3.06
N ARG A 137 -1.69 -28.01 -1.81
CA ARG A 137 -0.35 -27.68 -1.34
C ARG A 137 0.55 -28.89 -1.36
N THR A 138 1.66 -28.81 -2.08
CA THR A 138 2.70 -29.84 -2.12
C THR A 138 3.75 -29.63 -1.02
N ALA A 139 4.60 -30.64 -0.79
CA ALA A 139 5.63 -30.61 0.26
C ALA A 139 6.69 -29.50 0.08
N ASP A 140 6.86 -28.99 -1.14
CA ASP A 140 7.74 -27.85 -1.47
C ASP A 140 7.07 -26.48 -1.25
N ASN A 141 5.93 -26.45 -0.56
CA ASN A 141 5.15 -25.24 -0.26
C ASN A 141 4.62 -24.48 -1.50
N ARG A 142 4.36 -25.20 -2.59
CA ARG A 142 3.65 -24.63 -3.76
C ARG A 142 2.16 -24.90 -3.65
N ILE A 143 1.37 -23.93 -4.08
CA ILE A 143 -0.06 -24.07 -4.31
C ILE A 143 -0.29 -24.42 -5.78
N HIS A 144 -0.99 -25.52 -6.01
CA HIS A 144 -1.48 -25.94 -7.31
C HIS A 144 -2.98 -25.72 -7.37
N LEU A 145 -3.43 -24.91 -8.32
CA LEU A 145 -4.85 -24.67 -8.56
C LEU A 145 -5.40 -25.73 -9.48
N LEU A 146 -6.43 -26.41 -9.04
CA LEU A 146 -7.00 -27.57 -9.74
C LEU A 146 -8.45 -27.30 -10.10
N ARG A 147 -8.85 -27.70 -11.33
CA ARG A 147 -10.24 -27.77 -11.77
C ARG A 147 -10.66 -29.22 -11.83
N LYS A 148 -11.76 -29.59 -11.15
CA LYS A 148 -12.33 -30.93 -11.14
C LYS A 148 -12.96 -31.21 -12.50
N ILE A 149 -12.69 -32.39 -13.02
CA ILE A 149 -13.30 -32.87 -14.26
C ILE A 149 -13.92 -34.25 -14.03
N GLU A 150 -14.74 -34.69 -14.98
CA GLU A 150 -15.36 -36.01 -14.92
C GLU A 150 -14.33 -37.15 -14.73
N GLY A 151 -14.75 -38.20 -14.02
CA GLY A 151 -13.90 -39.34 -13.71
C GLY A 151 -12.90 -39.12 -12.57
N GLY A 152 -13.09 -38.10 -11.71
CA GLY A 152 -12.25 -37.87 -10.51
C GLY A 152 -10.84 -37.40 -10.82
N ARG A 153 -10.60 -36.88 -12.02
CA ARG A 153 -9.34 -36.25 -12.44
C ARG A 153 -9.37 -34.75 -12.25
N PHE A 154 -8.20 -34.14 -12.37
CA PHE A 154 -8.03 -32.69 -12.25
C PHE A 154 -7.29 -32.12 -13.45
N ARG A 155 -7.64 -30.90 -13.82
CA ARG A 155 -6.84 -30.05 -14.70
C ARG A 155 -6.15 -28.99 -13.84
N GLU A 156 -4.84 -28.93 -13.88
CA GLU A 156 -4.06 -27.88 -13.23
C GLU A 156 -4.18 -26.59 -14.06
N VAL A 157 -4.34 -25.46 -13.37
CA VAL A 157 -4.40 -24.11 -13.96
C VAL A 157 -3.44 -23.19 -13.22
N THR A 158 -2.95 -22.17 -13.92
CA THR A 158 -2.02 -21.17 -13.35
C THR A 158 -2.11 -19.87 -14.14
N SER A 159 -1.36 -18.86 -13.72
CA SER A 159 -1.12 -17.66 -14.52
C SER A 159 0.06 -17.87 -15.48
N GLU A 160 -0.07 -17.35 -16.70
CA GLU A 160 0.97 -17.28 -17.71
C GLU A 160 1.68 -15.92 -17.72
N ALA A 161 1.01 -14.88 -17.19
CA ALA A 161 1.59 -13.57 -16.94
C ALA A 161 1.17 -13.09 -15.56
N ASP A 162 2.16 -12.85 -14.73
CA ASP A 162 2.01 -12.45 -13.34
C ASP A 162 2.05 -10.92 -13.16
N TRP A 163 1.64 -10.47 -11.95
CA TRP A 163 1.76 -9.11 -11.48
C TRP A 163 2.31 -9.12 -10.03
N PRO A 164 3.64 -9.33 -9.84
CA PRO A 164 4.22 -9.71 -8.53
C PRO A 164 4.47 -8.56 -7.57
N THR A 165 4.38 -7.29 -8.00
CA THR A 165 4.64 -6.09 -7.19
C THR A 165 3.51 -5.08 -7.32
N TYR A 166 3.55 -4.01 -6.55
CA TYR A 166 2.56 -2.93 -6.59
C TYR A 166 2.34 -2.36 -8.01
N ASN A 167 3.40 -2.16 -8.79
CA ASN A 167 3.35 -1.64 -10.17
C ASN A 167 3.55 -2.70 -11.26
N GLY A 168 3.55 -3.98 -10.92
CA GLY A 168 3.81 -5.10 -11.82
C GLY A 168 5.29 -5.46 -11.86
N GLY A 169 6.15 -4.55 -12.33
CA GLY A 169 7.60 -4.60 -12.23
C GLY A 169 8.15 -3.70 -11.13
N VAL A 170 9.44 -3.80 -10.87
CA VAL A 170 10.16 -2.94 -9.90
C VAL A 170 10.51 -1.57 -10.50
N GLU A 171 10.37 -1.38 -11.80
CA GLU A 171 10.68 -0.17 -12.57
C GLU A 171 9.56 0.89 -12.49
N GLY A 172 8.42 0.55 -11.91
CA GLY A 172 7.31 1.48 -11.66
C GLY A 172 6.30 1.63 -12.80
N ASN A 173 6.61 1.17 -14.02
CA ASN A 173 5.74 1.36 -15.18
C ASN A 173 4.57 0.37 -15.21
N ARG A 174 3.35 0.86 -15.06
CA ARG A 174 2.13 0.06 -15.18
C ARG A 174 1.74 -0.14 -16.65
N PHE A 175 2.52 -0.98 -17.32
CA PHE A 175 2.37 -1.31 -18.74
C PHE A 175 2.34 -2.82 -18.95
N THR A 176 1.53 -3.27 -19.90
CA THR A 176 1.48 -4.69 -20.28
C THR A 176 1.65 -4.90 -21.79
N THR A 177 2.33 -5.97 -22.14
CA THR A 177 2.44 -6.46 -23.53
C THR A 177 1.28 -7.37 -23.94
N LEU A 178 0.38 -7.73 -23.03
CA LEU A 178 -0.80 -8.53 -23.33
C LEU A 178 -1.77 -7.76 -24.25
N THR A 179 -2.33 -8.44 -25.26
CA THR A 179 -3.13 -7.83 -26.33
C THR A 179 -4.49 -8.48 -26.58
N GLN A 180 -4.86 -9.50 -25.80
CA GLN A 180 -6.19 -10.15 -25.96
C GLN A 180 -7.32 -9.14 -25.72
N ILE A 181 -7.21 -8.28 -24.70
CA ILE A 181 -8.10 -7.15 -24.51
C ILE A 181 -7.56 -6.00 -25.34
N ASN A 182 -8.35 -5.53 -26.30
CA ASN A 182 -7.94 -4.54 -27.29
C ASN A 182 -9.09 -3.62 -27.70
N LYS A 183 -8.82 -2.65 -28.57
CA LYS A 183 -9.81 -1.63 -28.99
C LYS A 183 -11.09 -2.21 -29.60
N SER A 184 -11.03 -3.40 -30.23
CA SER A 184 -12.20 -4.00 -30.89
C SER A 184 -13.14 -4.74 -29.93
N ASN A 185 -12.65 -5.19 -28.76
CA ASN A 185 -13.42 -6.02 -27.84
C ASN A 185 -13.56 -5.45 -26.41
N VAL A 186 -12.85 -4.37 -26.08
CA VAL A 186 -12.87 -3.80 -24.72
C VAL A 186 -14.27 -3.38 -24.25
N SER A 187 -15.17 -3.05 -25.16
CA SER A 187 -16.58 -2.76 -24.84
C SER A 187 -17.35 -3.93 -24.25
N ARG A 188 -16.84 -5.16 -24.40
CA ARG A 188 -17.39 -6.39 -23.83
C ARG A 188 -16.80 -6.75 -22.46
N LEU A 189 -15.86 -5.94 -21.93
CA LEU A 189 -15.22 -6.22 -20.65
C LEU A 189 -16.27 -6.25 -19.53
N ALA A 190 -16.26 -7.33 -18.74
CA ALA A 190 -17.24 -7.56 -17.69
C ALA A 190 -16.60 -8.23 -16.45
N PRO A 191 -17.19 -8.09 -15.26
CA PRO A 191 -16.75 -8.82 -14.08
C PRO A 191 -16.84 -10.34 -14.30
N ARG A 192 -15.77 -11.04 -13.94
CA ARG A 192 -15.68 -12.51 -13.96
C ARG A 192 -15.91 -13.07 -12.56
N TRP A 193 -15.36 -12.40 -11.56
CA TRP A 193 -15.57 -12.69 -10.16
C TRP A 193 -15.31 -11.43 -9.30
N MET A 194 -15.80 -11.47 -8.07
CA MET A 194 -15.63 -10.42 -7.06
C MET A 194 -15.39 -11.07 -5.70
N PHE A 195 -14.54 -10.41 -4.89
CA PHE A 195 -14.31 -10.79 -3.50
C PHE A 195 -14.29 -9.53 -2.63
N THR A 196 -15.10 -9.49 -1.56
CA THR A 196 -15.17 -8.36 -0.63
C THR A 196 -14.41 -8.66 0.66
N LEU A 197 -13.48 -7.79 1.05
CA LEU A 197 -12.76 -7.88 2.29
C LEU A 197 -13.67 -7.43 3.44
N PRO A 198 -13.97 -8.29 4.42
CA PRO A 198 -15.03 -8.01 5.41
C PRO A 198 -14.70 -6.89 6.40
N ASN A 199 -13.41 -6.53 6.56
CA ASN A 199 -12.97 -5.51 7.53
C ASN A 199 -12.36 -4.27 6.88
N ALA A 200 -12.38 -4.19 5.55
CA ALA A 200 -11.83 -3.06 4.82
C ALA A 200 -12.92 -1.99 4.55
N GLY A 201 -12.47 -0.73 4.49
CA GLY A 201 -13.23 0.37 3.92
C GLY A 201 -12.83 0.59 2.45
N ASN A 202 -12.46 1.81 2.09
CA ASN A 202 -11.92 2.09 0.75
C ASN A 202 -10.49 1.57 0.63
N LEU A 203 -10.32 0.56 -0.23
CA LEU A 203 -9.02 -0.06 -0.49
C LEU A 203 -8.16 0.85 -1.37
N GLN A 204 -6.92 1.09 -0.93
CA GLN A 204 -5.88 1.75 -1.75
C GLN A 204 -4.91 0.74 -2.37
N VAL A 205 -5.20 -0.55 -2.22
CA VAL A 205 -4.34 -1.65 -2.59
C VAL A 205 -4.39 -1.95 -4.08
N THR A 206 -3.22 -2.23 -4.67
CA THR A 206 -3.13 -3.01 -5.90
C THR A 206 -2.92 -4.48 -5.52
N PRO A 207 -3.80 -5.40 -5.93
CA PRO A 207 -3.56 -6.83 -5.75
C PRO A 207 -2.31 -7.27 -6.51
N ILE A 208 -1.66 -8.34 -6.06
CA ILE A 208 -0.59 -9.00 -6.81
C ILE A 208 -1.05 -10.41 -7.22
N VAL A 209 -0.55 -10.89 -8.36
CA VAL A 209 -0.82 -12.26 -8.84
C VAL A 209 0.50 -12.96 -9.12
N VAL A 210 0.67 -14.17 -8.56
CA VAL A 210 1.85 -15.00 -8.76
C VAL A 210 1.44 -16.47 -8.85
N GLU A 211 1.83 -17.13 -9.93
CA GLU A 211 1.53 -18.54 -10.18
C GLU A 211 0.03 -18.87 -9.99
N GLY A 212 -0.84 -17.99 -10.48
CA GLY A 212 -2.29 -18.14 -10.42
C GLY A 212 -2.95 -17.77 -9.08
N VAL A 213 -2.19 -17.43 -8.05
CA VAL A 213 -2.73 -16.99 -6.76
C VAL A 213 -2.70 -15.47 -6.68
N MET A 214 -3.85 -14.86 -6.43
CA MET A 214 -3.96 -13.43 -6.16
C MET A 214 -3.84 -13.18 -4.65
N TYR A 215 -2.96 -12.24 -4.27
CA TYR A 215 -2.83 -11.78 -2.90
C TYR A 215 -3.34 -10.35 -2.79
N ILE A 216 -4.26 -10.13 -1.86
CA ILE A 216 -4.82 -8.81 -1.58
C ILE A 216 -4.74 -8.51 -0.10
N THR A 217 -4.34 -7.28 0.23
CA THR A 217 -4.21 -6.84 1.61
C THR A 217 -5.26 -5.79 1.97
N GLY A 218 -5.61 -5.78 3.23
CA GLY A 218 -6.26 -4.68 3.92
C GLY A 218 -5.42 -4.29 5.14
N PRO A 219 -5.91 -3.40 5.98
CA PRO A 219 -5.21 -3.04 7.21
C PRO A 219 -4.97 -4.27 8.10
N ASN A 220 -3.72 -4.68 8.27
CA ASN A 220 -3.31 -5.84 9.08
C ASN A 220 -3.92 -7.18 8.65
N GLU A 221 -4.33 -7.32 7.40
CA GLU A 221 -4.85 -8.57 6.85
C GLU A 221 -4.37 -8.82 5.42
N CYS A 222 -4.24 -10.10 5.07
CA CYS A 222 -3.87 -10.57 3.73
C CYS A 222 -4.71 -11.78 3.36
N TYR A 223 -5.18 -11.84 2.13
CA TYR A 223 -5.94 -12.95 1.57
C TYR A 223 -5.21 -13.50 0.36
N ALA A 224 -5.18 -14.82 0.24
CA ALA A 224 -4.83 -15.52 -0.99
C ALA A 224 -6.09 -16.05 -1.64
N LEU A 225 -6.26 -15.72 -2.91
CA LEU A 225 -7.43 -16.10 -3.71
C LEU A 225 -6.96 -16.85 -4.96
N ASP A 226 -7.75 -17.79 -5.43
CA ASP A 226 -7.62 -18.30 -6.80
C ASP A 226 -7.89 -17.15 -7.77
N ALA A 227 -6.90 -16.78 -8.59
CA ALA A 227 -7.00 -15.62 -9.47
C ALA A 227 -8.02 -15.81 -10.62
N GLY A 228 -8.43 -17.05 -10.90
CA GLY A 228 -9.44 -17.37 -11.91
C GLY A 228 -10.88 -17.26 -11.40
N THR A 229 -11.12 -17.46 -10.09
CA THR A 229 -12.47 -17.59 -9.53
C THR A 229 -12.75 -16.67 -8.34
N GLY A 230 -11.72 -16.11 -7.71
CA GLY A 230 -11.83 -15.33 -6.48
C GLY A 230 -12.07 -16.18 -5.23
N HIS A 231 -12.01 -17.52 -5.34
CA HIS A 231 -12.17 -18.40 -4.19
C HIS A 231 -11.01 -18.23 -3.21
N GLN A 232 -11.33 -18.08 -1.90
CA GLN A 232 -10.34 -17.87 -0.85
C GLN A 232 -9.59 -19.17 -0.55
N ILE A 233 -8.26 -19.13 -0.65
CA ILE A 233 -7.36 -20.24 -0.31
C ILE A 233 -6.98 -20.15 1.17
N TRP A 234 -6.48 -19.00 1.60
CA TRP A 234 -6.14 -18.73 2.99
C TRP A 234 -6.31 -17.25 3.35
N ARG A 235 -6.25 -16.94 4.65
CA ARG A 235 -6.30 -15.59 5.20
C ARG A 235 -5.35 -15.46 6.37
N TYR A 236 -4.56 -14.39 6.37
CA TYR A 236 -3.87 -13.87 7.53
C TYR A 236 -4.61 -12.66 8.09
N GLN A 237 -4.67 -12.52 9.41
CA GLN A 237 -5.27 -11.36 10.05
C GLN A 237 -4.68 -11.16 11.44
N ARG A 238 -4.40 -9.89 11.79
CA ARG A 238 -4.12 -9.47 13.16
C ARG A 238 -4.95 -8.23 13.52
N PRO A 239 -5.21 -7.96 14.83
CA PRO A 239 -5.96 -6.78 15.26
C PRO A 239 -5.29 -5.49 14.80
N ARG A 240 -6.11 -4.46 14.57
CA ARG A 240 -5.64 -3.09 14.38
C ARG A 240 -5.00 -2.56 15.66
N THR A 241 -3.93 -1.80 15.52
CA THR A 241 -3.26 -1.14 16.64
C THR A 241 -4.06 0.07 17.10
N LYS A 242 -4.27 0.19 18.41
CA LYS A 242 -4.98 1.32 18.99
C LYS A 242 -4.03 2.48 19.27
N GLY A 243 -4.54 3.70 19.17
CA GLY A 243 -3.80 4.92 19.50
C GLY A 243 -2.84 5.41 18.41
N LEU A 244 -2.98 4.89 17.19
CA LEU A 244 -2.26 5.40 16.03
C LEU A 244 -2.86 6.73 15.55
N THR A 245 -2.05 7.49 14.82
CA THR A 245 -2.42 8.75 14.15
C THR A 245 -2.31 8.60 12.63
N GLY A 246 -2.75 9.61 11.89
CA GLY A 246 -2.58 9.74 10.45
C GLY A 246 -2.99 8.51 9.63
N GLY A 247 -2.22 8.17 8.65
CA GLY A 247 -2.48 7.04 7.74
C GLY A 247 -2.56 5.68 8.42
N GLY A 248 -1.83 5.47 9.53
CA GLY A 248 -1.92 4.27 10.36
C GLY A 248 -3.30 4.13 11.02
N ALA A 249 -3.82 5.21 11.64
CA ALA A 249 -5.16 5.25 12.21
C ALA A 249 -6.25 5.02 11.15
N GLY A 250 -6.11 5.65 9.99
CA GLY A 250 -7.00 5.50 8.83
C GLY A 250 -7.04 4.08 8.24
N GLY A 251 -6.04 3.25 8.56
CA GLY A 251 -5.94 1.90 8.04
C GLY A 251 -5.51 1.85 6.57
N THR A 252 -4.73 2.81 6.14
CA THR A 252 -4.18 2.82 4.79
C THR A 252 -3.19 1.67 4.61
N ASN A 253 -3.41 0.84 3.60
CA ASN A 253 -2.48 -0.20 3.14
C ASN A 253 -2.55 -0.28 1.62
N ARG A 254 -1.40 -0.19 0.93
CA ARG A 254 -1.35 -0.13 -0.54
C ARG A 254 -0.95 -1.44 -1.18
N GLY A 255 -0.64 -2.46 -0.41
CA GLY A 255 -0.42 -3.78 -0.97
C GLY A 255 0.69 -4.59 -0.32
N ALA A 256 0.92 -5.73 -0.92
CA ALA A 256 2.00 -6.64 -0.61
C ALA A 256 2.93 -6.80 -1.82
N VAL A 257 4.03 -7.55 -1.60
CA VAL A 257 4.93 -7.98 -2.66
C VAL A 257 5.29 -9.43 -2.47
N TYR A 258 5.52 -10.11 -3.58
CA TYR A 258 6.05 -11.46 -3.62
C TYR A 258 7.57 -11.45 -3.86
N ALA A 259 8.30 -12.21 -3.06
CA ALA A 259 9.69 -12.57 -3.33
C ALA A 259 10.05 -13.88 -2.61
N ASP A 260 10.84 -14.72 -3.25
CA ASP A 260 11.44 -15.95 -2.67
C ASP A 260 10.44 -16.82 -1.88
N GLY A 261 9.26 -17.09 -2.46
CA GLY A 261 8.23 -17.95 -1.83
C GLY A 261 7.50 -17.31 -0.64
N LYS A 262 7.62 -16.00 -0.44
CA LYS A 262 7.03 -15.27 0.67
C LYS A 262 6.20 -14.08 0.17
N ILE A 263 5.22 -13.70 0.97
CA ILE A 263 4.45 -12.47 0.81
C ILE A 263 4.89 -11.50 1.90
N PHE A 264 5.35 -10.33 1.49
CA PHE A 264 5.76 -9.26 2.41
C PHE A 264 4.74 -8.15 2.40
N MET A 265 4.36 -7.66 3.56
CA MET A 265 3.48 -6.52 3.72
C MET A 265 3.82 -5.69 4.94
N ASN A 266 3.51 -4.42 4.87
CA ASN A 266 3.58 -3.54 6.03
C ASN A 266 2.30 -3.62 6.86
N THR A 267 2.42 -3.33 8.16
CA THR A 267 1.29 -3.27 9.08
C THR A 267 1.12 -1.86 9.65
N ASP A 268 -0.05 -1.56 10.17
CA ASP A 268 -0.44 -0.20 10.59
C ASP A 268 0.50 0.46 11.62
N ASN A 269 1.21 -0.33 12.41
CA ASN A 269 2.10 0.12 13.49
C ASN A 269 3.59 0.09 13.12
N ALA A 270 3.90 0.37 11.87
CA ALA A 270 5.26 0.45 11.34
C ALA A 270 6.09 -0.84 11.51
N HIS A 271 5.48 -2.00 11.24
CA HIS A 271 6.20 -3.27 11.11
C HIS A 271 6.18 -3.76 9.66
N LEU A 272 7.23 -4.47 9.28
CA LEU A 272 7.29 -5.29 8.07
C LEU A 272 7.17 -6.75 8.47
N ILE A 273 6.29 -7.50 7.79
CA ILE A 273 6.07 -8.92 8.06
C ILE A 273 6.29 -9.75 6.80
N ALA A 274 6.73 -10.99 7.00
CA ALA A 274 6.77 -12.01 5.95
C ALA A 274 5.78 -13.12 6.27
N LEU A 275 4.98 -13.48 5.28
CA LEU A 275 4.02 -14.58 5.33
C LEU A 275 4.48 -15.70 4.38
N ASN A 276 4.28 -16.93 4.79
CA ASN A 276 4.40 -18.08 3.90
C ASN A 276 3.32 -17.97 2.80
N ARG A 277 3.73 -17.98 1.53
CA ARG A 277 2.79 -17.82 0.41
C ARG A 277 1.73 -18.93 0.32
N ALA A 278 2.07 -20.13 0.84
CA ALA A 278 1.23 -21.32 0.67
C ALA A 278 0.08 -21.42 1.68
N ASP A 279 0.20 -20.79 2.87
CA ASP A 279 -0.82 -20.91 3.92
C ASP A 279 -1.00 -19.66 4.78
N GLY A 280 -0.28 -18.57 4.49
CA GLY A 280 -0.39 -17.31 5.19
C GLY A 280 0.19 -17.32 6.62
N THR A 281 0.98 -18.33 7.00
CA THR A 281 1.64 -18.35 8.31
C THR A 281 2.69 -17.25 8.40
N LEU A 282 2.77 -16.60 9.56
CA LEU A 282 3.76 -15.56 9.84
C LEU A 282 5.15 -16.20 10.01
N LEU A 283 6.09 -15.81 9.16
CA LEU A 283 7.46 -16.30 9.19
C LEU A 283 8.36 -15.46 10.09
N TRP A 284 8.23 -14.12 9.97
CA TRP A 284 8.89 -13.15 10.83
C TRP A 284 8.12 -11.82 10.84
N ASP A 285 8.35 -11.04 11.89
CA ASP A 285 7.74 -9.74 12.15
C ASP A 285 8.82 -8.80 12.70
N THR A 286 9.11 -7.71 11.97
CA THR A 286 10.16 -6.76 12.30
C THR A 286 9.59 -5.36 12.48
N GLU A 287 9.83 -4.73 13.62
CA GLU A 287 9.54 -3.34 13.85
C GLU A 287 10.49 -2.47 13.02
N ILE A 288 9.93 -1.60 12.16
CA ILE A 288 10.67 -0.63 11.37
C ILE A 288 10.98 0.60 12.23
N ALA A 289 9.97 1.07 12.98
CA ALA A 289 10.06 2.22 13.87
C ALA A 289 8.98 2.15 14.95
N ASP A 290 9.20 2.80 16.10
CA ASP A 290 8.26 2.81 17.21
C ASP A 290 7.00 3.64 16.88
N SER A 291 5.87 2.97 16.71
CA SER A 291 4.59 3.62 16.40
C SER A 291 4.10 4.59 17.49
N LYS A 292 4.61 4.50 18.71
CA LYS A 292 4.32 5.47 19.78
C LYS A 292 4.97 6.83 19.52
N LEU A 293 5.93 6.90 18.60
CA LEU A 293 6.56 8.13 18.13
C LEU A 293 5.94 8.61 16.81
N ASN A 294 4.67 8.32 16.58
CA ASN A 294 3.87 8.69 15.40
C ASN A 294 4.25 7.97 14.10
N TYR A 295 5.13 6.95 14.14
CA TYR A 295 5.44 6.19 12.95
C TYR A 295 4.30 5.24 12.57
N SER A 296 4.02 5.18 11.28
CA SER A 296 3.17 4.17 10.66
C SER A 296 3.74 3.76 9.30
N THR A 297 3.13 2.81 8.62
CA THR A 297 3.49 2.44 7.25
C THR A 297 2.25 2.26 6.40
N THR A 298 2.28 2.80 5.19
CA THR A 298 1.15 2.80 4.25
C THR A 298 1.51 2.27 2.86
N SER A 299 2.83 2.18 2.54
CA SER A 299 3.33 1.70 1.26
C SER A 299 3.22 0.19 1.09
N ALA A 300 3.19 -0.28 -0.16
CA ALA A 300 3.61 -1.64 -0.49
C ALA A 300 5.15 -1.71 -0.43
N PRO A 301 5.75 -2.79 0.13
CA PRO A 301 7.20 -2.96 0.10
C PRO A 301 7.74 -3.16 -1.33
N LEU A 302 9.05 -2.92 -1.53
CA LEU A 302 9.76 -3.12 -2.80
C LEU A 302 10.79 -4.24 -2.67
N PRO A 303 10.75 -5.29 -3.51
CA PRO A 303 11.76 -6.35 -3.50
C PRO A 303 12.96 -5.93 -4.34
N VAL A 304 14.18 -6.08 -3.79
CA VAL A 304 15.44 -5.76 -4.47
C VAL A 304 16.49 -6.83 -4.15
N GLY A 305 16.77 -7.73 -5.08
CA GLY A 305 17.67 -8.85 -4.82
C GLY A 305 17.20 -9.70 -3.64
N ASN A 306 17.99 -9.80 -2.59
CA ASN A 306 17.64 -10.49 -1.33
C ASN A 306 17.06 -9.55 -0.26
N LEU A 307 16.75 -8.31 -0.61
CA LEU A 307 16.24 -7.29 0.31
C LEU A 307 14.76 -6.99 0.04
N ILE A 308 14.07 -6.57 1.10
CA ILE A 308 12.78 -5.88 1.03
C ILE A 308 12.98 -4.47 1.56
N ILE A 309 12.62 -3.47 0.75
CA ILE A 309 12.79 -2.06 1.09
C ILE A 309 11.43 -1.44 1.33
N THR A 310 11.32 -0.60 2.35
CA THR A 310 10.10 0.14 2.67
C THR A 310 10.43 1.47 3.34
N GLY A 311 9.46 2.38 3.33
CA GLY A 311 9.55 3.66 4.04
C GLY A 311 8.44 3.81 5.07
N THR A 312 8.49 4.89 5.85
CA THR A 312 7.51 5.20 6.90
C THR A 312 6.65 6.41 6.56
N ALA A 313 5.44 6.43 7.12
CA ALA A 313 4.53 7.56 7.21
C ALA A 313 4.58 8.20 8.61
N GLY A 314 3.92 9.34 8.81
CA GLY A 314 3.85 10.07 10.07
C GLY A 314 4.55 11.44 10.01
N GLY A 315 4.83 11.95 8.80
CA GLY A 315 5.49 13.25 8.60
C GLY A 315 4.70 14.41 9.21
N GLU A 316 3.40 14.46 8.96
CA GLU A 316 2.48 15.48 9.49
C GLU A 316 2.35 15.43 11.03
N GLU A 317 2.68 14.30 11.63
CA GLU A 317 2.75 14.13 13.07
C GLU A 317 4.17 14.34 13.61
N GLY A 318 5.09 14.87 12.80
CA GLY A 318 6.45 15.22 13.18
C GLY A 318 7.40 14.03 13.30
N ALA A 319 7.05 12.86 12.76
CA ALA A 319 7.97 11.72 12.69
C ALA A 319 9.06 11.98 11.64
N ARG A 320 10.29 11.61 11.95
CA ARG A 320 11.44 11.72 11.06
C ARG A 320 11.36 10.64 9.97
N GLY A 321 11.15 11.04 8.72
CA GLY A 321 11.00 10.12 7.59
C GLY A 321 12.22 9.23 7.38
N LEU A 322 12.00 7.98 7.02
CA LEU A 322 13.05 7.01 6.76
C LEU A 322 12.69 6.02 5.65
N ILE A 323 13.74 5.47 5.03
CA ILE A 323 13.70 4.34 4.10
C ILE A 323 14.63 3.27 4.69
N ALA A 324 14.19 2.02 4.76
CA ALA A 324 15.00 0.94 5.31
C ALA A 324 14.88 -0.35 4.49
N ALA A 325 15.97 -1.11 4.45
CA ALA A 325 16.05 -2.40 3.78
C ALA A 325 16.24 -3.52 4.80
N PHE A 326 15.54 -4.61 4.55
CA PHE A 326 15.51 -5.79 5.41
C PHE A 326 15.86 -7.03 4.59
N ASP A 327 16.63 -7.94 5.19
CA ASP A 327 16.93 -9.23 4.59
C ASP A 327 15.67 -10.10 4.48
N GLN A 328 15.35 -10.57 3.28
CA GLN A 328 14.12 -11.35 3.00
C GLN A 328 13.96 -12.61 3.83
N LYS A 329 15.07 -13.24 4.20
CA LYS A 329 15.05 -14.51 4.90
C LYS A 329 14.86 -14.34 6.40
N THR A 330 15.47 -13.32 6.98
CA THR A 330 15.58 -13.15 8.43
C THR A 330 14.77 -11.99 8.99
N GLY A 331 14.34 -11.04 8.15
CA GLY A 331 13.72 -9.79 8.58
C GLY A 331 14.69 -8.82 9.26
N LYS A 332 16.00 -9.11 9.30
CA LYS A 332 16.98 -8.18 9.89
C LYS A 332 17.19 -6.97 9.03
N GLU A 333 17.21 -5.79 9.66
CA GLU A 333 17.59 -4.56 8.99
C GLU A 333 19.04 -4.64 8.49
N VAL A 334 19.25 -4.22 7.23
CA VAL A 334 20.56 -4.21 6.56
C VAL A 334 21.10 -2.79 6.47
N TRP A 335 20.24 -1.84 6.10
CA TRP A 335 20.57 -0.43 6.06
C TRP A 335 19.33 0.46 6.25
N ARG A 336 19.58 1.72 6.64
CA ARG A 336 18.58 2.77 6.81
C ARG A 336 19.10 4.08 6.25
N PHE A 337 18.23 4.81 5.55
CA PHE A 337 18.42 6.19 5.12
C PHE A 337 17.39 7.08 5.82
N TRP A 338 17.84 8.19 6.37
CA TRP A 338 16.98 9.19 6.99
C TRP A 338 16.71 10.33 6.02
N ALA A 339 15.45 10.63 5.72
CA ALA A 339 15.06 11.75 4.86
C ALA A 339 15.35 13.11 5.51
N VAL A 340 15.35 13.17 6.84
CA VAL A 340 15.79 14.32 7.61
C VAL A 340 17.10 13.96 8.30
N PRO A 341 18.25 14.59 7.97
CA PRO A 341 19.54 14.26 8.56
C PRO A 341 19.61 14.63 10.05
N ALA A 342 20.46 13.93 10.80
CA ALA A 342 20.79 14.35 12.15
C ALA A 342 21.68 15.60 12.13
N PRO A 343 21.71 16.41 13.22
CA PRO A 343 22.62 17.55 13.29
C PRO A 343 24.07 17.15 13.03
N GLY A 344 24.73 17.84 12.08
CA GLY A 344 26.10 17.55 11.64
C GLY A 344 26.24 16.53 10.52
N GLU A 345 25.16 15.82 10.13
CA GLU A 345 25.14 14.99 8.92
C GLU A 345 24.98 15.86 7.65
N PRO A 346 25.45 15.40 6.48
CA PRO A 346 25.25 16.12 5.22
C PRO A 346 23.77 16.42 4.97
N GLY A 347 23.46 17.67 4.61
CA GLY A 347 22.09 18.16 4.41
C GLY A 347 21.52 18.89 5.65
N SER A 348 22.05 18.63 6.86
CA SER A 348 21.56 19.30 8.09
C SER A 348 21.81 20.81 8.08
N GLU A 349 22.83 21.28 7.36
CA GLU A 349 23.12 22.70 7.17
C GLU A 349 22.04 23.46 6.40
N THR A 350 21.14 22.76 5.72
CA THR A 350 19.99 23.34 5.02
C THR A 350 18.78 23.56 5.92
N TRP A 351 18.87 23.16 7.19
CA TRP A 351 17.86 23.37 8.22
C TRP A 351 18.33 24.45 9.17
N LYS A 352 17.66 25.61 9.14
CA LYS A 352 17.98 26.74 10.04
C LYS A 352 16.88 26.88 11.08
N GLY A 353 17.21 26.70 12.34
CA GLY A 353 16.27 26.75 13.46
C GLY A 353 15.99 25.37 14.06
N LYS A 354 14.89 25.23 14.76
CA LYS A 354 14.53 24.03 15.53
C LYS A 354 13.65 23.04 14.76
N GLY A 355 13.09 23.41 13.61
CA GLY A 355 12.15 22.59 12.85
C GLY A 355 12.70 21.22 12.45
N ILE A 356 14.03 21.05 12.38
CA ILE A 356 14.67 19.75 12.11
C ILE A 356 14.34 18.68 13.15
N GLU A 357 13.99 19.05 14.38
CA GLU A 357 13.66 18.11 15.46
C GLU A 357 12.39 17.29 15.14
N HIS A 358 11.49 17.87 14.36
CA HIS A 358 10.23 17.27 13.89
C HIS A 358 10.07 17.43 12.38
N GLY A 359 11.16 17.16 11.66
CA GLY A 359 11.35 17.58 10.28
C GLY A 359 10.50 16.89 9.22
N GLY A 360 9.64 15.91 9.52
CA GLY A 360 8.80 15.26 8.54
C GLY A 360 9.58 14.45 7.51
N GLY A 361 9.36 14.66 6.21
CA GLY A 361 10.08 13.98 5.14
C GLY A 361 9.67 12.51 4.97
N ALA A 362 8.42 12.18 5.23
CA ALA A 362 7.93 10.81 5.22
C ALA A 362 8.09 10.13 3.86
N ALA A 363 8.58 8.89 3.86
CA ALA A 363 8.76 8.06 2.66
C ALA A 363 7.60 7.06 2.52
N TRP A 364 6.38 7.57 2.55
CA TRP A 364 5.15 6.81 2.76
C TRP A 364 4.62 6.10 1.51
N PHE A 365 5.27 6.27 0.36
CA PHE A 365 4.89 5.60 -0.88
C PHE A 365 5.99 4.64 -1.36
N THR A 366 5.67 3.77 -2.34
CA THR A 366 6.60 2.74 -2.83
C THR A 366 7.59 3.33 -3.83
N GLY A 367 8.88 3.10 -3.62
CA GLY A 367 9.95 3.47 -4.55
C GLY A 367 10.04 2.53 -5.76
N VAL A 368 11.06 2.75 -6.59
CA VAL A 368 11.35 1.92 -7.77
C VAL A 368 12.83 1.52 -7.80
N TYR A 369 13.15 0.46 -8.54
CA TYR A 369 14.51 -0.08 -8.63
C TYR A 369 14.95 -0.23 -10.08
N ASP A 370 16.17 0.21 -10.36
CA ASP A 370 16.86 -0.03 -11.63
C ASP A 370 17.94 -1.08 -11.45
N GLN A 371 17.69 -2.28 -11.95
CA GLN A 371 18.64 -3.38 -11.91
C GLN A 371 19.94 -3.06 -12.69
N SER A 372 19.87 -2.21 -13.73
CA SER A 372 21.02 -1.92 -14.60
C SER A 372 22.06 -0.98 -13.97
N THR A 373 21.65 -0.21 -12.97
CA THR A 373 22.52 0.71 -12.20
C THR A 373 22.67 0.30 -10.74
N ASP A 374 21.91 -0.70 -10.28
CA ASP A 374 21.81 -1.14 -8.88
C ASP A 374 21.39 0.01 -7.94
N LEU A 375 20.51 0.90 -8.44
CA LEU A 375 19.98 2.05 -7.71
C LEU A 375 18.50 1.88 -7.38
N VAL A 376 18.16 2.24 -6.15
CA VAL A 376 16.79 2.44 -5.70
C VAL A 376 16.48 3.93 -5.76
N PHE A 377 15.39 4.29 -6.43
CA PHE A 377 14.87 5.65 -6.42
C PHE A 377 13.67 5.70 -5.49
N TRP A 378 13.76 6.54 -4.48
CA TRP A 378 12.70 6.71 -3.51
C TRP A 378 12.31 8.16 -3.37
N GLN A 379 11.06 8.38 -3.06
CA GLN A 379 10.47 9.71 -2.92
C GLN A 379 10.30 10.04 -1.45
N THR A 380 10.53 11.30 -1.09
CA THR A 380 10.31 11.81 0.26
C THR A 380 9.25 12.89 0.28
N GLY A 381 8.52 12.97 1.37
CA GLY A 381 7.47 13.94 1.60
C GLY A 381 7.98 15.29 2.06
N ASN A 382 7.03 16.16 2.33
CA ASN A 382 7.23 17.54 2.76
C ASN A 382 7.91 17.65 4.14
N PRO A 383 8.50 18.81 4.45
CA PRO A 383 9.03 19.07 5.79
C PRO A 383 7.88 19.46 6.75
N GLY A 384 7.92 18.98 8.00
CA GLY A 384 7.04 19.48 9.07
C GLY A 384 7.52 20.84 9.58
N LYS A 385 6.69 21.76 9.89
CA LYS A 385 5.23 21.93 9.76
C LYS A 385 4.85 22.26 8.31
N ASP A 386 3.72 21.75 7.85
CA ASP A 386 3.35 21.85 6.43
C ASP A 386 3.20 23.30 5.95
N TYR A 387 2.62 24.20 6.77
CA TYR A 387 2.23 25.55 6.34
C TYR A 387 2.97 26.69 7.06
N ASP A 388 3.85 26.37 8.01
CA ASP A 388 4.66 27.35 8.75
C ASP A 388 6.13 26.94 8.78
N GLY A 389 6.96 27.61 7.99
CA GLY A 389 8.42 27.36 7.89
C GLY A 389 9.27 28.32 8.69
N ASP A 390 8.70 29.15 9.56
CA ASP A 390 9.45 30.23 10.24
C ASP A 390 10.59 29.70 11.14
N ASP A 391 10.49 28.47 11.64
CA ASP A 391 11.49 27.80 12.47
C ASP A 391 12.36 26.75 11.75
N ARG A 392 12.21 26.61 10.41
CA ARG A 392 12.98 25.69 9.56
C ARG A 392 13.52 26.32 8.29
N GLY A 393 14.02 27.54 8.37
CA GLY A 393 14.58 28.24 7.20
C GLY A 393 15.62 27.41 6.46
N GLY A 394 15.79 27.70 5.16
CA GLY A 394 16.64 26.94 4.24
C GLY A 394 15.89 25.88 3.44
N ASP A 395 16.60 25.05 2.69
CA ASP A 395 15.99 24.13 1.73
C ASP A 395 15.34 22.88 2.36
N ASN A 396 15.73 22.52 3.59
CA ASN A 396 15.22 21.37 4.35
C ASN A 396 15.50 20.01 3.68
N LEU A 397 16.76 19.76 3.26
CA LEU A 397 17.15 18.47 2.68
C LEU A 397 17.02 17.33 3.71
N TYR A 398 16.53 16.13 3.32
CA TYR A 398 16.15 15.69 1.98
C TYR A 398 14.62 15.52 1.87
N THR A 399 13.84 16.51 2.28
CA THR A 399 12.39 16.54 2.05
C THR A 399 12.10 16.95 0.62
N ASP A 400 10.95 16.56 0.10
CA ASP A 400 10.51 16.80 -1.28
C ASP A 400 11.56 16.40 -2.34
N CYS A 401 12.20 15.27 -2.10
CA CYS A 401 13.28 14.79 -2.95
C CYS A 401 12.94 13.48 -3.65
N ILE A 402 13.49 13.30 -4.84
CA ILE A 402 13.85 11.98 -5.34
C ILE A 402 15.26 11.70 -4.84
N VAL A 403 15.44 10.64 -4.06
CA VAL A 403 16.75 10.18 -3.61
C VAL A 403 17.13 8.90 -4.35
N ALA A 404 18.34 8.86 -4.91
CA ALA A 404 18.92 7.67 -5.52
C ALA A 404 19.88 7.02 -4.52
N LEU A 405 19.52 5.84 -4.07
CA LEU A 405 20.25 5.09 -3.05
C LEU A 405 20.90 3.85 -3.68
N ASP A 406 22.13 3.58 -3.29
CA ASP A 406 22.78 2.30 -3.58
C ASP A 406 21.95 1.16 -2.94
N ALA A 407 21.51 0.24 -3.76
CA ALA A 407 20.55 -0.78 -3.34
C ALA A 407 21.05 -1.68 -2.19
N LYS A 408 22.37 -1.93 -2.13
CA LYS A 408 23.00 -2.82 -1.13
C LYS A 408 23.31 -2.12 0.19
N THR A 409 23.61 -0.82 0.15
CA THR A 409 24.17 -0.10 1.29
C THR A 409 23.32 1.06 1.79
N GLY A 410 22.28 1.46 1.03
CA GLY A 410 21.45 2.63 1.34
C GLY A 410 22.18 3.97 1.23
N LYS A 411 23.42 3.99 0.72
CA LYS A 411 24.17 5.23 0.57
C LYS A 411 23.60 6.09 -0.55
N LEU A 412 23.37 7.37 -0.25
CA LEU A 412 22.94 8.36 -1.21
C LEU A 412 23.99 8.54 -2.32
N LYS A 413 23.56 8.39 -3.57
CA LYS A 413 24.37 8.65 -4.78
C LYS A 413 24.10 10.03 -5.34
N TRP A 414 22.84 10.39 -5.47
CA TRP A 414 22.37 11.70 -5.86
C TRP A 414 20.95 11.95 -5.34
N HIS A 415 20.55 13.19 -5.32
CA HIS A 415 19.19 13.61 -5.04
C HIS A 415 18.77 14.76 -5.94
N TYR A 416 17.48 14.95 -6.09
CA TYR A 416 16.89 16.15 -6.69
C TYR A 416 15.72 16.58 -5.86
N GLN A 417 15.75 17.83 -5.39
CA GLN A 417 14.67 18.42 -4.59
C GLN A 417 13.71 19.18 -5.50
N THR A 418 12.46 18.77 -5.56
CA THR A 418 11.45 19.35 -6.45
C THR A 418 10.86 20.64 -5.91
N THR A 419 10.71 20.74 -4.57
CA THR A 419 10.10 21.87 -3.88
C THR A 419 10.95 22.26 -2.66
N PRO A 420 12.05 23.04 -2.82
CA PRO A 420 12.85 23.51 -1.69
C PRO A 420 11.99 24.35 -0.74
N HIS A 421 12.12 24.10 0.58
CA HIS A 421 11.38 24.81 1.61
C HIS A 421 9.84 24.77 1.38
N ASP A 422 9.33 23.59 1.11
CA ASP A 422 7.89 23.43 0.85
C ASP A 422 7.01 23.93 2.02
N LEU A 423 6.00 24.70 1.68
CA LEU A 423 4.99 25.27 2.60
C LEU A 423 3.55 25.01 2.10
N TRP A 424 3.38 24.03 1.21
CA TRP A 424 2.10 23.74 0.58
C TRP A 424 1.70 22.28 0.67
N ASP A 425 2.55 21.44 1.32
CA ASP A 425 2.36 20.00 1.45
C ASP A 425 2.36 19.30 0.07
N TRP A 426 3.40 19.58 -0.74
CA TRP A 426 3.56 18.99 -2.07
C TRP A 426 4.61 17.89 -2.09
N ASP A 427 4.47 16.96 -1.19
CA ASP A 427 5.27 15.74 -1.22
C ASP A 427 5.78 15.35 -2.63
N THR A 428 7.01 14.89 -2.73
CA THR A 428 7.52 14.27 -3.97
C THR A 428 7.22 12.77 -3.99
N THR A 429 5.98 12.35 -3.71
CA THR A 429 5.64 10.94 -3.49
C THR A 429 5.05 10.22 -4.69
N GLU A 430 4.97 10.85 -5.85
CA GLU A 430 4.53 10.24 -7.09
C GLU A 430 5.54 9.19 -7.57
N THR A 431 5.03 8.03 -8.03
CA THR A 431 5.90 6.96 -8.57
C THR A 431 6.70 7.45 -9.76
N PRO A 432 8.04 7.50 -9.68
CA PRO A 432 8.85 7.74 -10.88
C PRO A 432 8.91 6.47 -11.72
N LEU A 433 9.03 6.62 -13.04
CA LEU A 433 9.21 5.51 -13.97
C LEU A 433 10.65 5.40 -14.41
N VAL A 434 11.20 4.18 -14.34
CA VAL A 434 12.50 3.82 -14.91
C VAL A 434 12.28 3.44 -16.38
N ILE A 435 12.83 4.24 -17.31
CA ILE A 435 12.59 4.08 -18.74
C ILE A 435 13.92 4.07 -19.50
N ASP A 436 14.15 3.02 -20.29
CA ASP A 436 15.25 2.98 -21.26
C ASP A 436 14.70 3.30 -22.65
N THR A 437 15.17 4.39 -23.24
CA THR A 437 14.70 4.84 -24.56
C THR A 437 15.75 5.70 -25.26
N THR A 438 15.45 6.14 -26.47
CA THR A 438 16.24 7.14 -27.18
C THR A 438 15.87 8.54 -26.71
N TRP A 439 16.85 9.35 -26.37
CA TRP A 439 16.71 10.78 -26.02
C TRP A 439 17.69 11.58 -26.85
N GLU A 440 17.21 12.58 -27.60
CA GLU A 440 18.04 13.37 -28.53
C GLU A 440 18.92 12.52 -29.45
N GLY A 441 18.33 11.43 -30.00
CA GLY A 441 19.00 10.52 -30.92
C GLY A 441 19.99 9.52 -30.30
N LYS A 442 20.11 9.48 -28.94
CA LYS A 442 21.03 8.57 -28.24
C LYS A 442 20.29 7.70 -27.23
N PRO A 443 20.69 6.44 -27.03
CA PRO A 443 20.17 5.63 -25.91
C PRO A 443 20.41 6.34 -24.57
N ARG A 444 19.36 6.41 -23.73
CA ARG A 444 19.43 7.04 -22.41
C ARG A 444 18.67 6.22 -21.38
N LYS A 445 19.14 6.31 -20.15
CA LYS A 445 18.53 5.76 -18.95
C LYS A 445 17.78 6.88 -18.25
N LEU A 446 16.46 6.91 -18.38
CA LEU A 446 15.63 7.99 -17.87
C LEU A 446 14.95 7.61 -16.55
N LEU A 447 14.78 8.60 -15.66
CA LEU A 447 13.83 8.59 -14.57
C LEU A 447 12.80 9.70 -14.84
N VAL A 448 11.51 9.35 -14.82
CA VAL A 448 10.45 10.26 -15.25
C VAL A 448 9.39 10.38 -14.19
N GLN A 449 8.99 11.60 -13.83
CA GLN A 449 7.99 11.86 -12.82
C GLN A 449 7.11 13.07 -13.18
N GLY A 450 5.77 12.92 -13.06
CA GLY A 450 4.87 14.06 -12.88
C GLY A 450 4.79 14.36 -11.39
N ASN A 451 4.88 15.62 -10.97
CA ASN A 451 5.00 15.97 -9.56
C ASN A 451 3.85 16.86 -9.07
N ARG A 452 3.51 16.79 -7.76
CA ARG A 452 2.48 17.61 -7.12
C ARG A 452 2.65 19.10 -7.39
N ASN A 453 3.90 19.57 -7.50
CA ASN A 453 4.25 20.96 -7.71
C ASN A 453 3.89 21.52 -9.11
N GLY A 454 3.38 20.67 -10.02
CA GLY A 454 2.90 21.06 -11.34
C GLY A 454 3.89 20.89 -12.48
N PHE A 455 5.06 20.33 -12.24
CA PHE A 455 6.08 20.06 -13.25
C PHE A 455 6.21 18.57 -13.56
N PHE A 456 6.42 18.28 -14.84
CA PHE A 456 6.83 17.00 -15.38
C PHE A 456 8.34 17.00 -15.53
N TYR A 457 9.02 16.06 -14.87
CA TYR A 457 10.47 15.97 -14.82
C TYR A 457 10.98 14.75 -15.58
N VAL A 458 12.07 14.93 -16.32
CA VAL A 458 12.86 13.84 -16.92
C VAL A 458 14.32 14.01 -16.52
N PHE A 459 14.87 12.97 -15.92
CA PHE A 459 16.26 12.93 -15.47
C PHE A 459 17.07 11.88 -16.23
N ASP A 460 18.36 12.10 -16.40
CA ASP A 460 19.31 11.01 -16.58
C ASP A 460 19.49 10.31 -15.22
N ARG A 461 18.99 9.08 -15.09
CA ARG A 461 18.95 8.40 -13.79
C ARG A 461 20.31 7.93 -13.29
N THR A 462 21.34 7.97 -14.14
CA THR A 462 22.70 7.54 -13.77
C THR A 462 23.40 8.55 -12.88
N ASP A 463 23.10 9.85 -13.04
CA ASP A 463 23.75 10.94 -12.33
C ASP A 463 22.78 11.98 -11.73
N GLY A 464 21.46 11.82 -11.96
CA GLY A 464 20.43 12.73 -11.47
C GLY A 464 20.31 14.04 -12.25
N ARG A 465 20.98 14.17 -13.39
CA ARG A 465 20.94 15.38 -14.21
C ARG A 465 19.55 15.60 -14.79
N LEU A 466 18.98 16.77 -14.55
CA LEU A 466 17.72 17.20 -15.13
C LEU A 466 17.88 17.40 -16.64
N LEU A 467 17.05 16.71 -17.43
CA LEU A 467 16.99 16.81 -18.89
C LEU A 467 15.81 17.65 -19.34
N LEU A 468 14.69 17.57 -18.62
CA LEU A 468 13.48 18.32 -18.89
C LEU A 468 12.73 18.62 -17.59
N ALA A 469 12.26 19.86 -17.46
CA ALA A 469 11.21 20.23 -16.51
C ALA A 469 10.15 21.04 -17.25
N LYS A 470 8.92 20.56 -17.30
CA LYS A 470 7.83 21.19 -18.06
C LYS A 470 6.56 21.29 -17.22
N GLN A 471 6.02 22.51 -17.08
CA GLN A 471 4.70 22.72 -16.50
C GLN A 471 3.66 21.95 -17.29
N PHE A 472 2.77 21.21 -16.61
CA PHE A 472 1.72 20.41 -17.24
C PHE A 472 0.29 20.82 -16.83
N ILE A 473 0.14 21.73 -15.87
CA ILE A 473 -1.14 22.34 -15.48
C ILE A 473 -1.28 23.75 -16.04
N LYS A 474 -2.49 24.27 -16.15
CA LYS A 474 -2.76 25.61 -16.71
C LYS A 474 -2.38 26.69 -15.71
N ASP A 475 -2.96 26.61 -14.52
CA ASP A 475 -2.77 27.60 -13.47
C ASP A 475 -1.66 27.16 -12.50
N LEU A 476 -0.50 27.78 -12.62
CA LEU A 476 0.65 27.60 -11.73
C LEU A 476 1.05 28.97 -11.19
N THR A 477 0.89 29.21 -9.89
CA THR A 477 1.16 30.53 -9.31
C THR A 477 2.46 30.60 -8.53
N TRP A 478 2.90 29.54 -7.88
CA TRP A 478 4.03 29.53 -6.95
C TRP A 478 5.41 29.71 -7.61
N ALA A 479 5.54 29.29 -8.88
CA ALA A 479 6.81 29.36 -9.62
C ALA A 479 6.58 29.79 -11.07
N LYS A 480 7.55 30.49 -11.65
CA LYS A 480 7.56 30.92 -13.06
C LYS A 480 8.16 29.85 -13.99
N GLY A 481 8.74 28.81 -13.43
CA GLY A 481 9.44 27.73 -14.14
C GLY A 481 10.57 27.17 -13.31
N ILE A 482 11.34 26.26 -13.92
CA ILE A 482 12.56 25.70 -13.35
C ILE A 482 13.77 26.38 -14.03
N GLY A 483 14.68 26.89 -13.22
CA GLY A 483 15.89 27.59 -13.69
C GLY A 483 16.94 26.63 -14.29
N PRO A 484 17.98 27.17 -14.91
CA PRO A 484 19.06 26.37 -15.49
C PRO A 484 19.90 25.62 -14.44
N ASP A 485 19.80 26.02 -13.18
CA ASP A 485 20.36 25.35 -12.01
C ASP A 485 19.50 24.19 -11.50
N GLY A 486 18.36 23.93 -12.14
CA GLY A 486 17.40 22.91 -11.73
C GLY A 486 16.48 23.34 -10.57
N ARG A 487 16.52 24.59 -10.13
CA ARG A 487 15.70 25.09 -9.02
C ARG A 487 14.46 25.84 -9.52
N PRO A 488 13.33 25.83 -8.77
CA PRO A 488 12.17 26.62 -9.11
C PRO A 488 12.48 28.11 -9.01
N ILE A 489 12.04 28.87 -10.02
CA ILE A 489 12.05 30.35 -10.02
C ILE A 489 10.77 30.80 -9.33
N LEU A 490 10.87 31.08 -8.03
CA LEU A 490 9.70 31.38 -7.19
C LEU A 490 8.98 32.66 -7.65
N THR A 491 7.67 32.66 -7.56
CA THR A 491 6.83 33.85 -7.68
C THR A 491 6.76 34.53 -6.31
N PRO A 492 6.96 35.85 -6.20
CA PRO A 492 6.82 36.56 -4.94
C PRO A 492 5.41 36.42 -4.34
N ASP A 493 5.32 36.54 -3.01
CA ASP A 493 4.06 36.62 -2.24
C ASP A 493 3.15 35.38 -2.38
N GLN A 494 3.73 34.19 -2.61
CA GLN A 494 3.00 32.94 -2.71
C GLN A 494 3.09 32.07 -1.44
N LEU A 495 3.81 32.52 -0.41
CA LEU A 495 3.92 31.78 0.86
C LEU A 495 2.62 31.91 1.69
N PRO A 496 2.26 30.91 2.50
CA PRO A 496 1.13 31.00 3.43
C PRO A 496 1.24 32.20 4.37
N THR A 497 0.12 32.87 4.61
CA THR A 497 0.01 34.01 5.54
C THR A 497 -1.10 33.78 6.55
N GLU A 498 -1.12 34.50 7.66
CA GLU A 498 -2.25 34.45 8.62
C GLU A 498 -3.59 34.81 7.99
N LYS A 499 -3.60 35.67 6.97
CA LYS A 499 -4.81 36.12 6.25
C LYS A 499 -5.23 35.15 5.14
N GLY A 500 -4.35 34.26 4.75
CA GLY A 500 -4.50 33.34 3.63
C GLY A 500 -3.90 33.86 2.32
N THR A 501 -3.26 32.96 1.60
CA THR A 501 -2.65 33.19 0.29
C THR A 501 -3.22 32.22 -0.71
N HIS A 502 -3.70 32.74 -1.85
CA HIS A 502 -4.19 31.92 -2.96
C HIS A 502 -3.01 31.35 -3.74
N VAL A 503 -2.91 30.03 -3.82
CA VAL A 503 -1.83 29.32 -4.53
C VAL A 503 -2.40 28.17 -5.37
N CYS A 504 -1.84 28.01 -6.57
CA CYS A 504 -2.07 26.89 -7.47
C CYS A 504 -0.75 26.17 -7.76
N PRO A 505 -0.73 24.83 -7.65
CA PRO A 505 -1.84 23.93 -7.35
C PRO A 505 -2.30 23.96 -5.89
N SER A 506 -3.41 23.25 -5.59
CA SER A 506 -3.89 23.03 -4.23
C SER A 506 -2.97 22.08 -3.45
N GLN A 507 -3.28 21.81 -2.19
CA GLN A 507 -2.61 20.79 -1.38
C GLN A 507 -2.63 19.39 -2.03
N ASP A 508 -3.74 19.02 -2.68
CA ASP A 508 -3.80 17.75 -3.43
C ASP A 508 -2.73 17.67 -4.54
N GLY A 509 -2.10 18.80 -4.87
CA GLY A 509 -1.12 18.91 -5.94
C GLY A 509 -1.75 18.89 -7.35
N ALA A 510 -0.91 19.15 -8.34
CA ALA A 510 -1.26 19.02 -9.75
C ALA A 510 -1.48 17.57 -10.21
N THR A 511 -0.92 16.64 -9.48
CA THR A 511 -1.11 15.18 -9.47
C THR A 511 -0.90 14.69 -8.05
N ASN A 512 -0.97 13.38 -7.79
CA ASN A 512 -0.70 12.82 -6.47
C ASN A 512 -0.17 11.38 -6.57
N TRP A 513 -0.15 10.60 -5.48
CA TRP A 513 0.43 9.27 -5.37
C TRP A 513 -0.10 8.21 -6.36
N TYR A 514 -1.19 8.45 -7.04
CA TYR A 514 -1.74 7.48 -8.00
C TYR A 514 -0.77 7.23 -9.16
N SER A 515 -0.51 5.92 -9.42
CA SER A 515 0.55 5.52 -10.34
C SER A 515 0.29 5.97 -11.77
N PRO A 516 1.28 6.57 -12.44
CA PRO A 516 1.24 6.83 -13.88
C PRO A 516 1.53 5.57 -14.69
N SER A 517 1.43 5.67 -16.01
CA SER A 517 1.91 4.65 -16.94
C SER A 517 2.51 5.28 -18.19
N TRP A 518 3.44 4.58 -18.82
CA TRP A 518 4.06 4.98 -20.09
C TRP A 518 3.91 3.87 -21.11
N ASN A 519 3.59 4.23 -22.35
CA ASN A 519 3.47 3.29 -23.45
C ASN A 519 4.57 3.53 -24.49
N PRO A 520 5.51 2.57 -24.67
CA PRO A 520 6.63 2.74 -25.58
C PRO A 520 6.21 2.91 -27.06
N ALA A 521 5.08 2.33 -27.48
CA ALA A 521 4.61 2.44 -28.86
C ALA A 521 4.06 3.83 -29.20
N THR A 522 3.50 4.55 -28.23
CA THR A 522 2.98 5.91 -28.42
C THR A 522 3.98 6.98 -28.00
N GLY A 523 4.96 6.64 -27.16
CA GLY A 523 5.87 7.59 -26.50
C GLY A 523 5.16 8.48 -25.47
N LEU A 524 3.93 8.14 -25.06
CA LEU A 524 3.11 8.96 -24.17
C LEU A 524 3.14 8.46 -22.73
N PHE A 525 3.21 9.42 -21.82
CA PHE A 525 3.10 9.24 -20.37
C PHE A 525 1.70 9.65 -19.93
N TYR A 526 0.97 8.75 -19.29
CA TYR A 526 -0.41 8.94 -18.87
C TYR A 526 -0.48 9.14 -17.38
N MET A 527 -1.18 10.16 -16.93
CA MET A 527 -1.39 10.44 -15.52
C MET A 527 -2.70 11.19 -15.25
N GLN A 528 -3.25 10.98 -14.07
CA GLN A 528 -4.34 11.78 -13.52
C GLN A 528 -3.78 13.10 -13.01
N THR A 529 -4.45 14.20 -13.30
CA THR A 529 -4.02 15.54 -12.93
C THR A 529 -5.16 16.35 -12.33
N ASN A 530 -4.82 17.35 -11.52
CA ASN A 530 -5.77 18.26 -10.88
C ASN A 530 -5.51 19.71 -11.33
N GLU A 531 -6.55 20.41 -11.75
CA GLU A 531 -6.60 21.86 -11.85
C GLU A 531 -7.39 22.38 -10.66
N LYS A 532 -6.71 22.58 -9.54
CA LYS A 532 -7.28 23.04 -8.27
C LYS A 532 -6.34 24.06 -7.66
N CYS A 533 -6.88 25.07 -6.98
CA CYS A 533 -6.12 26.02 -6.17
C CYS A 533 -6.59 25.96 -4.72
N SER A 534 -5.80 26.45 -3.79
CA SER A 534 -6.17 26.55 -2.37
C SER A 534 -5.80 27.91 -1.80
N ILE A 535 -6.51 28.28 -0.75
CA ILE A 535 -6.11 29.35 0.16
C ILE A 535 -5.36 28.71 1.32
N TYR A 536 -4.08 29.05 1.46
CA TYR A 536 -3.20 28.56 2.49
C TYR A 536 -3.04 29.57 3.61
N THR A 537 -3.23 29.15 4.84
CA THR A 537 -3.05 30.00 6.04
C THR A 537 -1.96 29.40 6.93
N LYS A 538 -1.11 30.24 7.51
CA LYS A 538 -0.22 29.83 8.59
C LYS A 538 -0.76 30.24 9.96
N SER A 539 -0.46 29.46 10.97
CA SER A 539 -0.77 29.75 12.36
C SER A 539 0.26 29.12 13.28
N PRO A 540 0.50 29.70 14.47
CA PRO A 540 1.37 29.06 15.45
C PRO A 540 0.89 27.64 15.78
N ASP A 541 1.81 26.70 15.81
CA ASP A 541 1.56 25.31 16.22
C ASP A 541 2.76 24.78 16.99
N GLU A 542 2.50 24.02 18.04
CA GLU A 542 3.52 23.38 18.85
C GLU A 542 3.39 21.86 18.73
N PHE A 543 4.52 21.20 18.62
CA PHE A 543 4.56 19.75 18.56
C PHE A 543 3.93 19.14 19.82
N ALA A 544 3.05 18.16 19.59
CA ALA A 544 2.55 17.28 20.63
C ALA A 544 2.38 15.87 20.08
N LEU A 545 2.90 14.90 20.79
CA LEU A 545 2.80 13.50 20.40
C LEU A 545 1.34 13.06 20.27
N GLY A 546 1.01 12.33 19.22
CA GLY A 546 -0.34 11.81 18.98
C GLY A 546 -1.28 12.75 18.23
N ARG A 547 -0.81 13.86 17.67
CA ARG A 547 -1.59 14.77 16.83
C ARG A 547 -0.79 15.29 15.64
N ALA A 548 -1.51 15.76 14.63
CA ALA A 548 -0.91 16.46 13.50
C ALA A 548 -0.26 17.78 13.93
N PHE A 549 0.86 18.13 13.28
CA PHE A 549 1.71 19.29 13.52
C PHE A 549 1.85 20.09 12.24
N LEU A 550 0.81 20.83 11.86
CA LEU A 550 0.66 21.39 10.52
C LEU A 550 1.14 22.85 10.42
N GLY A 551 1.06 23.62 11.48
CA GLY A 551 1.42 25.04 11.46
C GLY A 551 0.48 25.91 10.61
N GLY A 552 -0.76 25.49 10.44
CA GLY A 552 -1.75 26.21 9.65
C GLY A 552 -2.86 25.33 9.09
N ALA A 553 -3.45 25.79 7.99
CA ALA A 553 -4.53 25.09 7.31
C ALA A 553 -4.61 25.46 5.83
N GLN A 554 -5.32 24.66 5.05
CA GLN A 554 -5.68 24.99 3.69
C GLN A 554 -7.19 24.77 3.46
N ARG A 555 -7.73 25.45 2.49
CA ARG A 555 -9.06 25.18 1.94
C ARG A 555 -9.02 25.32 0.42
N VAL A 556 -9.69 24.39 -0.26
CA VAL A 556 -9.81 24.47 -1.72
C VAL A 556 -10.55 25.76 -2.12
N ASP A 557 -10.02 26.48 -3.12
CA ASP A 557 -10.72 27.60 -3.72
C ASP A 557 -11.66 27.06 -4.81
N ALA A 558 -12.90 27.54 -4.76
CA ALA A 558 -13.92 27.17 -5.76
C ALA A 558 -13.74 27.93 -7.10
N THR A 559 -12.82 28.89 -7.16
CA THR A 559 -12.59 29.74 -8.33
C THR A 559 -11.11 29.79 -8.70
N PRO A 560 -10.69 29.23 -9.85
CA PRO A 560 -11.52 28.53 -10.85
C PRO A 560 -12.12 27.23 -10.33
N LYS A 561 -13.20 26.77 -10.95
CA LYS A 561 -13.84 25.49 -10.57
C LYS A 561 -12.82 24.36 -10.66
N PRO A 562 -12.62 23.57 -9.59
CA PRO A 562 -11.73 22.43 -9.60
C PRO A 562 -12.10 21.40 -10.68
N VAL A 563 -11.11 20.89 -11.40
CA VAL A 563 -11.30 19.88 -12.46
C VAL A 563 -10.20 18.84 -12.35
N ARG A 564 -10.58 17.58 -12.40
CA ARG A 564 -9.65 16.46 -12.57
C ARG A 564 -9.58 16.08 -14.05
N ILE A 565 -8.38 15.75 -14.54
CA ILE A 565 -8.13 15.55 -15.97
C ILE A 565 -7.19 14.37 -16.13
N LEU A 566 -7.54 13.38 -16.97
CA LEU A 566 -6.57 12.42 -17.48
C LEU A 566 -5.77 13.10 -18.59
N ARG A 567 -4.43 13.15 -18.45
CA ARG A 567 -3.51 13.73 -19.44
C ARG A 567 -2.55 12.70 -20.02
N ALA A 568 -2.25 12.87 -21.30
CA ALA A 568 -1.13 12.21 -21.97
C ALA A 568 -0.07 13.25 -22.33
N LEU A 569 1.11 13.05 -21.79
CA LEU A 569 2.27 13.90 -22.03
C LEU A 569 3.25 13.20 -22.98
N ASP A 570 3.80 13.95 -23.89
CA ASP A 570 4.92 13.50 -24.72
C ASP A 570 6.18 13.39 -23.87
N LEU A 571 6.79 12.22 -23.84
CA LEU A 571 7.95 11.95 -22.99
C LEU A 571 9.12 12.92 -23.25
N HIS A 572 9.37 13.28 -24.51
CA HIS A 572 10.53 14.06 -24.91
C HIS A 572 10.39 15.58 -24.74
N THR A 573 9.15 16.06 -24.75
CA THR A 573 8.86 17.50 -24.71
C THR A 573 8.07 17.95 -23.50
N GLY A 574 7.46 17.00 -22.77
CA GLY A 574 6.52 17.27 -21.69
C GLY A 574 5.20 17.94 -22.17
N ALA A 575 4.99 18.04 -23.48
CA ALA A 575 3.80 18.67 -24.04
C ALA A 575 2.57 17.78 -23.86
N VAL A 576 1.44 18.39 -23.46
CA VAL A 576 0.15 17.71 -23.42
C VAL A 576 -0.28 17.40 -24.86
N LYS A 577 -0.40 16.11 -25.20
CA LYS A 577 -0.87 15.65 -26.51
C LYS A 577 -2.38 15.57 -26.59
N TRP A 578 -3.00 15.12 -25.50
CA TRP A 578 -4.44 15.11 -25.32
C TRP A 578 -4.79 15.13 -23.83
N GLU A 579 -5.99 15.59 -23.54
CA GLU A 579 -6.55 15.62 -22.19
C GLU A 579 -8.04 15.23 -22.21
N VAL A 580 -8.48 14.55 -21.14
CA VAL A 580 -9.87 14.16 -20.94
C VAL A 580 -10.32 14.67 -19.58
N PRO A 581 -11.04 15.80 -19.52
CA PRO A 581 -11.64 16.28 -18.29
C PRO A 581 -12.62 15.24 -17.73
N GLN A 582 -12.52 14.96 -16.44
CA GLN A 582 -13.41 14.03 -15.76
C GLN A 582 -14.73 14.69 -15.37
N ILE A 583 -15.78 13.88 -15.33
CA ILE A 583 -17.14 14.32 -14.98
C ILE A 583 -17.54 13.59 -13.70
N GLY A 584 -18.08 14.31 -12.73
CA GLY A 584 -18.58 13.73 -11.49
C GLY A 584 -17.99 14.36 -10.24
N VAL A 585 -18.21 13.69 -9.11
CA VAL A 585 -17.86 14.19 -7.77
C VAL A 585 -17.28 13.08 -6.88
N ALA A 586 -16.84 11.98 -7.47
CA ALA A 586 -16.36 10.81 -6.71
C ALA A 586 -15.00 11.06 -6.05
N ASP A 587 -14.30 12.13 -6.37
CA ASP A 587 -12.96 12.47 -5.85
C ASP A 587 -12.00 11.28 -5.93
N SER A 588 -11.78 10.81 -7.16
CA SER A 588 -11.05 9.57 -7.44
C SER A 588 -9.53 9.75 -7.34
N TRP A 589 -8.85 8.83 -6.68
CA TRP A 589 -7.40 8.80 -6.45
C TRP A 589 -6.73 7.58 -7.12
N GLY A 590 -7.35 7.05 -8.18
CA GLY A 590 -6.86 5.88 -8.93
C GLY A 590 -5.81 6.24 -9.98
N GLY A 591 -4.86 5.33 -10.21
CA GLY A 591 -3.85 5.47 -11.24
C GLY A 591 -4.28 4.92 -12.60
N THR A 592 -3.31 4.83 -13.52
CA THR A 592 -3.49 4.36 -14.89
C THR A 592 -2.81 3.01 -15.15
N LEU A 593 -3.28 2.28 -16.16
CA LEU A 593 -2.65 1.09 -16.73
C LEU A 593 -2.65 1.22 -18.25
N ALA A 594 -1.47 1.22 -18.87
CA ALA A 594 -1.34 1.25 -20.33
C ALA A 594 -1.08 -0.14 -20.91
N THR A 595 -1.51 -0.37 -22.16
CA THR A 595 -1.37 -1.67 -22.84
C THR A 595 -0.75 -1.54 -24.22
N ALA A 596 -0.05 -2.59 -24.67
CA ALA A 596 0.46 -2.67 -26.04
C ALA A 596 -0.66 -2.73 -27.09
N SER A 597 -1.89 -3.13 -26.70
CA SER A 597 -3.07 -3.06 -27.56
C SER A 597 -3.62 -1.65 -27.79
N GLY A 598 -2.97 -0.63 -27.21
CA GLY A 598 -3.31 0.79 -27.38
C GLY A 598 -4.46 1.27 -26.52
N LEU A 599 -4.64 0.70 -25.33
CA LEU A 599 -5.62 1.11 -24.32
C LEU A 599 -4.93 1.76 -23.12
N VAL A 600 -5.63 2.69 -22.46
CA VAL A 600 -5.35 3.19 -21.12
C VAL A 600 -6.58 2.97 -20.26
N PHE A 601 -6.41 2.28 -19.13
CA PHE A 601 -7.45 2.04 -18.13
C PHE A 601 -7.27 2.95 -16.93
N TYR A 602 -8.37 3.45 -16.36
CA TYR A 602 -8.37 4.30 -15.17
C TYR A 602 -9.74 4.35 -14.49
N GLY A 603 -9.79 4.78 -13.23
CA GLY A 603 -11.02 5.14 -12.54
C GLY A 603 -11.33 6.62 -12.70
N GLU A 604 -12.59 6.97 -12.90
CA GLU A 604 -13.07 8.32 -13.19
C GLU A 604 -13.94 8.88 -12.04
N ASP A 605 -14.04 10.22 -11.97
CA ASP A 605 -14.86 10.93 -10.96
C ASP A 605 -16.38 10.74 -11.15
N SER A 606 -16.83 10.15 -12.25
CA SER A 606 -18.20 9.65 -12.38
C SER A 606 -18.47 8.39 -11.54
N GLY A 607 -17.42 7.80 -10.94
CA GLY A 607 -17.47 6.49 -10.26
C GLY A 607 -17.33 5.32 -11.23
N ALA A 608 -17.00 5.57 -12.49
CA ALA A 608 -16.84 4.55 -13.51
C ALA A 608 -15.39 4.07 -13.65
N PHE A 609 -15.23 2.82 -14.09
CA PHE A 609 -13.99 2.31 -14.65
C PHE A 609 -14.02 2.50 -16.17
N VAL A 610 -12.97 3.10 -16.72
CA VAL A 610 -12.91 3.57 -18.10
C VAL A 610 -11.73 2.94 -18.84
N ALA A 611 -11.96 2.59 -20.12
CA ALA A 611 -10.91 2.32 -21.07
C ALA A 611 -10.92 3.38 -22.17
N ALA A 612 -9.79 4.04 -22.39
CA ALA A 612 -9.60 5.03 -23.44
C ALA A 612 -8.59 4.56 -24.48
N ASP A 613 -8.70 5.09 -25.68
CA ASP A 613 -7.68 4.97 -26.73
C ASP A 613 -6.42 5.71 -26.31
N ALA A 614 -5.31 4.99 -26.20
CA ALA A 614 -4.03 5.51 -25.72
C ALA A 614 -3.46 6.67 -26.57
N SER A 615 -3.80 6.73 -27.87
CA SER A 615 -3.27 7.74 -28.79
C SER A 615 -4.10 9.04 -28.79
N THR A 616 -5.40 8.97 -28.43
CA THR A 616 -6.33 10.07 -28.62
C THR A 616 -7.11 10.48 -27.37
N GLY A 617 -7.11 9.65 -26.33
CA GLY A 617 -7.94 9.84 -25.14
C GLY A 617 -9.43 9.51 -25.34
N LYS A 618 -9.85 9.08 -26.56
CA LYS A 618 -11.25 8.75 -26.82
C LYS A 618 -11.71 7.59 -25.92
N THR A 619 -12.78 7.78 -25.17
CA THR A 619 -13.43 6.72 -24.37
C THR A 619 -13.96 5.62 -25.29
N LEU A 620 -13.57 4.37 -25.00
CA LEU A 620 -13.96 3.17 -25.73
C LEU A 620 -14.88 2.26 -24.90
N MET A 621 -14.79 2.34 -23.57
CA MET A 621 -15.62 1.58 -22.65
C MET A 621 -15.80 2.35 -21.36
N THR A 622 -16.99 2.27 -20.79
CA THR A 622 -17.32 2.78 -19.46
C THR A 622 -18.10 1.71 -18.70
N LEU A 623 -17.60 1.32 -17.52
CA LEU A 623 -18.27 0.40 -16.62
C LEU A 623 -18.64 1.16 -15.34
N HIS A 624 -19.92 1.47 -15.15
CA HIS A 624 -20.39 2.22 -13.99
C HIS A 624 -20.41 1.33 -12.74
N LEU A 625 -19.63 1.71 -11.73
CA LEU A 625 -19.51 1.00 -10.45
C LEU A 625 -19.90 1.87 -9.26
N ASN A 626 -20.19 3.17 -9.49
CA ASN A 626 -20.46 4.17 -8.46
C ASN A 626 -19.37 4.20 -7.37
N ALA A 627 -18.11 4.12 -7.81
CA ALA A 627 -16.97 3.98 -6.91
C ALA A 627 -16.24 5.29 -6.69
N ASN A 628 -15.76 5.46 -5.47
CA ASN A 628 -14.67 6.37 -5.17
C ASN A 628 -13.35 5.58 -5.34
N TRP A 629 -12.58 5.91 -6.38
CA TRP A 629 -11.39 5.14 -6.76
C TRP A 629 -10.18 5.54 -5.91
N HIS A 630 -9.57 4.54 -5.23
CA HIS A 630 -8.36 4.73 -4.45
C HIS A 630 -7.27 3.70 -4.79
N SER A 631 -7.39 3.03 -5.94
CA SER A 631 -6.43 2.03 -6.39
C SER A 631 -6.12 2.17 -7.87
N SER A 632 -5.02 1.58 -8.29
CA SER A 632 -4.61 1.54 -9.70
C SER A 632 -4.93 0.18 -10.31
N PRO A 633 -5.42 0.12 -11.57
CA PRO A 633 -5.71 -1.16 -12.22
C PRO A 633 -4.42 -1.98 -12.44
N MET A 634 -4.53 -3.31 -12.41
CA MET A 634 -3.46 -4.24 -12.72
C MET A 634 -3.94 -5.28 -13.75
N VAL A 635 -3.02 -6.05 -14.32
CA VAL A 635 -3.32 -7.01 -15.37
C VAL A 635 -2.55 -8.31 -15.17
N TYR A 636 -3.17 -9.43 -15.49
CA TYR A 636 -2.54 -10.74 -15.49
C TYR A 636 -3.16 -11.62 -16.57
N GLN A 637 -2.52 -12.72 -16.89
CA GLN A 637 -3.10 -13.75 -17.77
C GLN A 637 -3.27 -15.02 -16.94
N PHE A 638 -4.46 -15.61 -16.97
CA PHE A 638 -4.79 -16.81 -16.21
C PHE A 638 -5.57 -17.80 -17.08
N ASP A 639 -5.08 -19.04 -17.17
CA ASP A 639 -5.68 -20.11 -17.96
C ASP A 639 -5.97 -19.64 -19.40
N GLY A 640 -4.96 -19.02 -20.01
CA GLY A 640 -5.01 -18.48 -21.37
C GLY A 640 -5.83 -17.21 -21.57
N LYS A 641 -6.45 -16.63 -20.51
CA LYS A 641 -7.33 -15.44 -20.59
C LYS A 641 -6.69 -14.23 -19.91
N GLN A 642 -6.64 -13.11 -20.63
CA GLN A 642 -6.22 -11.83 -20.06
C GLN A 642 -7.30 -11.28 -19.12
N MET A 643 -6.89 -10.86 -17.94
CA MET A 643 -7.74 -10.33 -16.88
C MET A 643 -7.23 -8.97 -16.41
N ILE A 644 -8.14 -8.05 -16.11
CA ILE A 644 -7.85 -6.77 -15.44
C ILE A 644 -8.32 -6.88 -14.00
N GLY A 645 -7.40 -6.70 -13.04
CA GLY A 645 -7.74 -6.62 -11.62
C GLY A 645 -7.94 -5.17 -11.17
N ILE A 646 -9.02 -4.91 -10.45
CA ILE A 646 -9.34 -3.59 -9.87
C ILE A 646 -9.82 -3.76 -8.43
N THR A 647 -9.65 -2.72 -7.61
CA THR A 647 -10.29 -2.64 -6.29
C THR A 647 -11.25 -1.46 -6.23
N VAL A 648 -12.44 -1.70 -5.67
CA VAL A 648 -13.56 -0.75 -5.64
C VAL A 648 -14.17 -0.79 -4.24
N GLY A 649 -14.07 0.27 -3.47
CA GLY A 649 -14.47 0.26 -2.06
C GLY A 649 -13.72 -0.84 -1.30
N ALA A 650 -14.42 -1.78 -0.70
CA ALA A 650 -13.85 -2.95 -0.01
C ALA A 650 -13.71 -4.20 -0.91
N THR A 651 -13.98 -4.10 -2.21
CA THR A 651 -14.10 -5.26 -3.10
C THR A 651 -12.99 -5.27 -4.15
N VAL A 652 -12.35 -6.42 -4.34
CA VAL A 652 -11.51 -6.72 -5.51
C VAL A 652 -12.37 -7.38 -6.57
N MET A 653 -12.17 -6.99 -7.83
CA MET A 653 -12.82 -7.58 -9.01
C MET A 653 -11.77 -7.99 -10.04
N ALA A 654 -12.02 -9.10 -10.71
CA ALA A 654 -11.35 -9.44 -11.96
C ALA A 654 -12.32 -9.24 -13.13
N LEU A 655 -11.89 -8.47 -14.11
CA LEU A 655 -12.63 -8.20 -15.33
C LEU A 655 -11.99 -8.99 -16.48
N GLY A 656 -12.81 -9.52 -17.38
CA GLY A 656 -12.35 -10.24 -18.57
C GLY A 656 -13.39 -10.19 -19.68
N ILE A 657 -13.00 -10.60 -20.89
CA ILE A 657 -13.95 -10.73 -22.00
C ILE A 657 -14.75 -12.03 -21.80
N PRO A 658 -16.08 -11.98 -21.73
CA PRO A 658 -16.91 -13.17 -21.73
C PRO A 658 -16.71 -14.01 -23.00
N GLU A 659 -16.88 -15.33 -22.87
CA GLU A 659 -16.87 -16.28 -23.99
C GLU A 659 -18.01 -16.04 -24.96
#